data_b817699b572034426d3416049af36894
#
_entry.id   b817699b572034426d3416049af36894
#
_cell.length_a   1.000
_cell.length_b   1.000
_cell.length_c   1.000
_cell.angle_alpha   90.00
_cell.angle_beta   90.00
_cell.angle_gamma   90.00
#
_symmetry.space_group_name_H-M   'P 1'
#
loop_
_entity.id
_entity.type
_entity.pdbx_description
1 polymer ?
#
loop_
_entity_poly.entity_id
_entity_poly.type
_entity_poly.pdbx_seq_one_letter_code
_entity_poly.pdbx_strand_id
1 'polypeptide(L)'
;MKIAELPIADSVKEVLAGIGMCELFPPQEECIRNGVLDGQNILLASPTASGKTLIAELCAMKHVLEKNGKVIYLSPLRALASEKFEEFKKYTEITKNDGRKVTVGISTGDFDTADNWLARYDVIITTNEKADSLLRHRAKWMDSISAVVADEVHLLNDAGRGPTLEIVLARLMQCNPSIQILALSATINNVDEIAGWLNAKPIVTTWRPINLKEGIILQEEISYKDGESRKIERETSFSVINIVLNTLRNGGQALIFASTRKNAVSAAKQVASHMDKILVPKSGSRIVKKSRTEQTKSALEKEAYRILEAGERTQMSEELADLVRCATAYHHAGLPGAHRSIIEQLFKDRKIKVLTATPTLAWGVNLPARTVIIQDYRRFEAGLGNYPIPVLDYKQMAGRAGRPKYDKFGESVMIAKTADEADFLMENYVLAKPERIWSRLAVEKIIRTHVLSTIASDYAHTEEGIYAFFRKTFYAYQYDVKAIQTVINRILRFLHDEEMICVVGDQILATKLGRRVSELYIDPLSGIIIRDALQAKPSILTEFGLLQLVAHTPDMGPIMRPYQREMDKLTVTVEDHRQELFVEIPDQLRDHVGYADFLGEVKTAMVLNSWIEELAEEQILQRFSVQPGDLYRTVENTKWLLHAMEELSPVVAKNKDVTALSNELVERVSKGIKRELMPIVALEGVGRVRGRIIFNSGYQTLEDLKHASLAELTALPSVGPRLAKKIKEQVGGYVKKDEWENLRRASKASEEPQQKGLFDF
;
A
#
# COMPACT_ATOMS: atom_id res chain seq x y z
N MET A 1 -1.15 -18.63 -30.21
CA MET A 1 -2.36 -19.50 -30.01
C MET A 1 -3.59 -18.62 -29.90
N LYS A 2 -4.69 -18.95 -30.57
CA LYS A 2 -5.93 -18.17 -30.46
C LYS A 2 -6.71 -18.54 -29.21
N ILE A 3 -7.31 -17.57 -28.54
CA ILE A 3 -8.10 -17.78 -27.33
C ILE A 3 -9.32 -18.67 -27.60
N ALA A 4 -9.90 -18.58 -28.81
CA ALA A 4 -11.01 -19.45 -29.23
C ALA A 4 -10.68 -20.96 -29.22
N GLU A 5 -9.40 -21.32 -29.33
CA GLU A 5 -8.92 -22.71 -29.38
C GLU A 5 -8.59 -23.28 -27.98
N LEU A 6 -8.67 -22.46 -26.92
CA LEU A 6 -8.30 -22.89 -25.58
C LEU A 6 -9.33 -23.87 -24.98
N PRO A 7 -8.88 -24.83 -24.17
CA PRO A 7 -9.77 -25.77 -23.46
C PRO A 7 -10.36 -25.09 -22.20
N ILE A 8 -11.16 -24.05 -22.40
CA ILE A 8 -11.87 -23.28 -21.35
C ILE A 8 -13.31 -23.03 -21.79
N ALA A 9 -14.19 -22.72 -20.84
CA ALA A 9 -15.59 -22.44 -21.08
C ALA A 9 -15.78 -21.33 -22.14
N ASP A 10 -16.73 -21.50 -23.06
CA ASP A 10 -16.98 -20.57 -24.18
C ASP A 10 -17.40 -19.18 -23.65
N SER A 11 -18.12 -19.11 -22.54
CA SER A 11 -18.46 -17.85 -21.88
C SER A 11 -17.24 -16.99 -21.51
N VAL A 12 -16.10 -17.61 -21.13
CA VAL A 12 -14.84 -16.89 -20.87
C VAL A 12 -14.25 -16.36 -22.17
N LYS A 13 -14.30 -17.17 -23.25
CA LYS A 13 -13.82 -16.74 -24.57
C LYS A 13 -14.61 -15.55 -25.11
N GLU A 14 -15.94 -15.56 -24.92
CA GLU A 14 -16.84 -14.46 -25.30
C GLU A 14 -16.51 -13.16 -24.55
N VAL A 15 -16.29 -13.22 -23.23
CA VAL A 15 -15.88 -12.05 -22.45
C VAL A 15 -14.54 -11.48 -22.94
N LEU A 16 -13.56 -12.35 -23.23
CA LEU A 16 -12.26 -11.92 -23.71
C LEU A 16 -12.31 -11.34 -25.14
N ALA A 17 -13.11 -11.96 -26.02
CA ALA A 17 -13.35 -11.43 -27.36
C ALA A 17 -14.05 -10.07 -27.32
N GLY A 18 -15.00 -9.87 -26.40
CA GLY A 18 -15.71 -8.60 -26.21
C GLY A 18 -14.81 -7.41 -25.81
N ILE A 19 -13.67 -7.68 -25.16
CA ILE A 19 -12.65 -6.66 -24.85
C ILE A 19 -11.50 -6.63 -25.84
N GLY A 20 -11.64 -7.33 -26.99
CA GLY A 20 -10.67 -7.34 -28.10
C GLY A 20 -9.43 -8.22 -27.85
N MET A 21 -9.48 -9.13 -26.89
CA MET A 21 -8.44 -10.15 -26.68
C MET A 21 -8.77 -11.41 -27.50
N CYS A 22 -8.03 -11.65 -28.57
CA CYS A 22 -8.26 -12.80 -29.46
C CYS A 22 -7.08 -13.77 -29.50
N GLU A 23 -5.88 -13.32 -29.14
CA GLU A 23 -4.64 -14.10 -29.23
C GLU A 23 -3.81 -13.98 -27.94
N LEU A 24 -3.15 -15.08 -27.60
CA LEU A 24 -2.22 -15.13 -26.49
C LEU A 24 -0.85 -14.57 -26.87
N PHE A 25 -0.22 -13.91 -25.92
CA PHE A 25 1.20 -13.57 -26.00
C PHE A 25 2.07 -14.83 -25.81
N PRO A 26 3.32 -14.86 -26.34
CA PRO A 26 4.19 -16.04 -26.24
C PRO A 26 4.35 -16.60 -24.82
N PRO A 27 4.56 -15.78 -23.75
CA PRO A 27 4.62 -16.33 -22.38
C PRO A 27 3.34 -16.99 -21.91
N GLN A 28 2.20 -16.47 -22.35
CA GLN A 28 0.88 -17.03 -22.02
C GLN A 28 0.66 -18.37 -22.71
N GLU A 29 1.01 -18.45 -23.98
CA GLU A 29 0.94 -19.69 -24.76
C GLU A 29 1.85 -20.78 -24.15
N GLU A 30 3.04 -20.42 -23.71
CA GLU A 30 3.97 -21.32 -23.03
C GLU A 30 3.39 -21.89 -21.73
N CYS A 31 2.73 -21.06 -20.91
CA CYS A 31 2.03 -21.52 -19.70
C CYS A 31 0.92 -22.53 -20.04
N ILE A 32 0.13 -22.27 -21.09
CA ILE A 32 -0.92 -23.20 -21.54
C ILE A 32 -0.33 -24.55 -21.98
N ARG A 33 0.71 -24.52 -22.80
CA ARG A 33 1.41 -25.74 -23.28
C ARG A 33 2.04 -26.54 -22.14
N ASN A 34 2.45 -25.88 -21.05
CA ASN A 34 2.99 -26.52 -19.87
C ASN A 34 1.92 -27.00 -18.87
N GLY A 35 0.64 -26.91 -19.23
CA GLY A 35 -0.46 -27.54 -18.50
C GLY A 35 -1.04 -26.70 -17.35
N VAL A 36 -0.94 -25.36 -17.39
CA VAL A 36 -1.56 -24.50 -16.37
C VAL A 36 -3.08 -24.71 -16.28
N LEU A 37 -3.76 -25.02 -17.39
CA LEU A 37 -5.19 -25.33 -17.41
C LEU A 37 -5.49 -26.78 -17.03
N ASP A 38 -4.49 -27.65 -17.01
CA ASP A 38 -4.61 -29.06 -16.65
C ASP A 38 -4.30 -29.32 -15.16
N GLY A 39 -4.03 -28.26 -14.39
CA GLY A 39 -3.77 -28.34 -12.96
C GLY A 39 -2.28 -28.42 -12.59
N GLN A 40 -1.36 -28.23 -13.55
CA GLN A 40 0.06 -28.17 -13.25
C GLN A 40 0.42 -26.88 -12.52
N ASN A 41 1.27 -26.98 -11.49
CA ASN A 41 1.87 -25.81 -10.87
C ASN A 41 2.85 -25.15 -11.84
N ILE A 42 2.77 -23.84 -11.98
CA ILE A 42 3.63 -23.05 -12.87
C ILE A 42 4.25 -21.88 -12.09
N LEU A 43 5.53 -21.66 -12.31
CA LEU A 43 6.22 -20.41 -11.94
C LEU A 43 6.57 -19.65 -13.21
N LEU A 44 5.85 -18.57 -13.49
CA LEU A 44 6.11 -17.69 -14.63
C LEU A 44 6.99 -16.50 -14.21
N ALA A 45 8.26 -16.52 -14.59
CA ALA A 45 9.19 -15.41 -14.45
C ALA A 45 9.27 -14.62 -15.75
N SER A 46 8.66 -13.45 -15.79
CA SER A 46 8.57 -12.63 -17.00
C SER A 46 8.55 -11.14 -16.67
N PRO A 47 9.01 -10.28 -17.60
CA PRO A 47 9.02 -8.83 -17.40
C PRO A 47 7.63 -8.26 -17.11
N THR A 48 7.58 -7.05 -16.58
CA THR A 48 6.35 -6.28 -16.41
C THR A 48 5.67 -6.07 -17.78
N ALA A 49 4.33 -6.04 -17.80
CA ALA A 49 3.50 -5.91 -19.00
C ALA A 49 3.51 -7.10 -19.97
N SER A 50 4.08 -8.26 -19.61
CA SER A 50 4.05 -9.49 -20.44
C SER A 50 2.68 -10.20 -20.45
N GLY A 51 1.69 -9.70 -19.71
CA GLY A 51 0.34 -10.24 -19.68
C GLY A 51 0.14 -11.38 -18.67
N LYS A 52 0.93 -11.43 -17.58
CA LYS A 52 0.82 -12.42 -16.48
C LYS A 52 -0.61 -12.55 -15.93
N THR A 53 -1.31 -11.43 -15.78
CA THR A 53 -2.67 -11.41 -15.23
C THR A 53 -3.66 -12.27 -16.03
N LEU A 54 -3.57 -12.27 -17.37
CA LEU A 54 -4.49 -13.10 -18.17
C LEU A 54 -4.35 -14.59 -17.87
N ILE A 55 -3.14 -15.08 -17.65
CA ILE A 55 -2.93 -16.48 -17.27
C ILE A 55 -3.55 -16.79 -15.89
N ALA A 56 -3.43 -15.86 -14.95
CA ALA A 56 -4.10 -15.97 -13.64
C ALA A 56 -5.63 -16.02 -13.78
N GLU A 57 -6.18 -15.16 -14.62
CA GLU A 57 -7.62 -15.13 -14.92
C GLU A 57 -8.09 -16.44 -15.56
N LEU A 58 -7.39 -16.94 -16.58
CA LEU A 58 -7.73 -18.20 -17.25
C LEU A 58 -7.66 -19.40 -16.30
N CYS A 59 -6.59 -19.48 -15.49
CA CYS A 59 -6.44 -20.51 -14.46
C CYS A 59 -7.60 -20.44 -13.44
N ALA A 60 -7.91 -19.25 -12.94
CA ALA A 60 -9.00 -19.04 -11.98
C ALA A 60 -10.36 -19.44 -12.55
N MET A 61 -10.68 -18.98 -13.77
CA MET A 61 -11.96 -19.31 -14.41
C MET A 61 -12.10 -20.79 -14.72
N LYS A 62 -11.02 -21.48 -15.08
CA LYS A 62 -10.99 -22.94 -15.26
C LYS A 62 -11.40 -23.67 -13.97
N HIS A 63 -10.84 -23.26 -12.82
CA HIS A 63 -11.19 -23.84 -11.52
C HIS A 63 -12.65 -23.55 -11.12
N VAL A 64 -13.10 -22.30 -11.29
CA VAL A 64 -14.45 -21.88 -10.89
C VAL A 64 -15.53 -22.54 -11.73
N LEU A 65 -15.36 -22.59 -13.05
CA LEU A 65 -16.41 -23.02 -13.97
C LEU A 65 -16.45 -24.54 -14.17
N GLU A 66 -15.30 -25.19 -14.19
CA GLU A 66 -15.22 -26.62 -14.53
C GLU A 66 -15.01 -27.53 -13.31
N LYS A 67 -14.25 -27.04 -12.28
CA LYS A 67 -13.96 -27.84 -11.08
C LYS A 67 -14.83 -27.48 -9.88
N ASN A 68 -15.71 -26.49 -10.00
CA ASN A 68 -16.48 -25.90 -8.88
C ASN A 68 -15.59 -25.51 -7.66
N GLY A 69 -14.34 -25.19 -7.94
CA GLY A 69 -13.34 -24.85 -6.93
C GLY A 69 -13.34 -23.36 -6.59
N LYS A 70 -12.77 -23.04 -5.42
CA LYS A 70 -12.48 -21.64 -5.03
C LYS A 70 -11.05 -21.30 -5.39
N VAL A 71 -10.83 -20.03 -5.73
CA VAL A 71 -9.51 -19.52 -6.07
C VAL A 71 -9.16 -18.37 -5.14
N ILE A 72 -7.96 -18.39 -4.56
CA ILE A 72 -7.40 -17.26 -3.84
C ILE A 72 -6.31 -16.60 -4.68
N TYR A 73 -6.40 -15.27 -4.81
CA TYR A 73 -5.40 -14.43 -5.47
C TYR A 73 -4.65 -13.62 -4.40
N LEU A 74 -3.40 -13.95 -4.19
CA LEU A 74 -2.50 -13.28 -3.24
C LEU A 74 -1.82 -12.11 -3.92
N SER A 75 -2.03 -10.92 -3.40
CA SER A 75 -1.43 -9.68 -3.89
C SER A 75 -0.56 -9.03 -2.81
N PRO A 76 0.60 -8.48 -3.13
CA PRO A 76 1.47 -7.90 -2.11
C PRO A 76 0.99 -6.57 -1.53
N LEU A 77 0.02 -5.91 -2.18
CA LEU A 77 -0.41 -4.55 -1.83
C LEU A 77 -1.92 -4.36 -2.02
N ARG A 78 -2.53 -3.58 -1.12
CA ARG A 78 -3.96 -3.22 -1.20
C ARG A 78 -4.35 -2.60 -2.55
N ALA A 79 -3.50 -1.70 -3.08
CA ALA A 79 -3.75 -1.04 -4.36
C ALA A 79 -3.78 -2.03 -5.53
N LEU A 80 -2.82 -2.97 -5.57
CA LEU A 80 -2.79 -4.04 -6.58
C LEU A 80 -3.96 -5.00 -6.42
N ALA A 81 -4.31 -5.37 -5.19
CA ALA A 81 -5.49 -6.19 -4.92
C ALA A 81 -6.78 -5.53 -5.46
N SER A 82 -6.94 -4.22 -5.24
CA SER A 82 -8.07 -3.47 -5.79
C SER A 82 -8.06 -3.43 -7.32
N GLU A 83 -6.90 -3.26 -7.96
CA GLU A 83 -6.76 -3.32 -9.42
C GLU A 83 -7.18 -4.70 -9.95
N LYS A 84 -6.72 -5.78 -9.32
CA LYS A 84 -7.09 -7.15 -9.69
C LYS A 84 -8.58 -7.41 -9.49
N PHE A 85 -9.16 -6.91 -8.42
CA PHE A 85 -10.60 -7.00 -8.19
C PHE A 85 -11.41 -6.37 -9.32
N GLU A 86 -11.03 -5.15 -9.77
CA GLU A 86 -11.68 -4.52 -10.93
C GLU A 86 -11.46 -5.30 -12.24
N GLU A 87 -10.27 -5.87 -12.44
CA GLU A 87 -9.98 -6.71 -13.61
C GLU A 87 -10.85 -7.98 -13.64
N PHE A 88 -11.07 -8.64 -12.49
CA PHE A 88 -11.90 -9.85 -12.42
C PHE A 88 -13.41 -9.60 -12.52
N LYS A 89 -13.89 -8.39 -12.26
CA LYS A 89 -15.32 -8.03 -12.38
C LYS A 89 -15.93 -8.33 -13.75
N LYS A 90 -15.14 -8.30 -14.82
CA LYS A 90 -15.62 -8.63 -16.17
C LYS A 90 -16.21 -10.05 -16.31
N TYR A 91 -15.89 -10.96 -15.37
CA TYR A 91 -16.37 -12.34 -15.38
C TYR A 91 -17.64 -12.55 -14.52
N THR A 92 -18.11 -11.54 -13.79
CA THR A 92 -19.27 -11.66 -12.87
C THR A 92 -20.61 -11.88 -13.59
N GLU A 93 -20.67 -11.61 -14.88
CA GLU A 93 -21.88 -11.90 -15.68
C GLU A 93 -21.96 -13.35 -16.18
N ILE A 94 -20.89 -14.13 -16.06
CA ILE A 94 -20.85 -15.54 -16.46
C ILE A 94 -21.69 -16.38 -15.49
N THR A 95 -22.56 -17.21 -16.04
CA THR A 95 -23.36 -18.17 -15.29
C THR A 95 -22.64 -19.52 -15.22
N LYS A 96 -22.51 -20.07 -14.01
CA LYS A 96 -21.94 -21.39 -13.74
C LYS A 96 -22.92 -22.51 -14.06
N ASN A 97 -22.42 -23.74 -14.08
CA ASN A 97 -23.25 -24.94 -14.34
C ASN A 97 -24.39 -25.12 -13.32
N ASP A 98 -24.26 -24.57 -12.11
CA ASP A 98 -25.28 -24.60 -11.06
C ASP A 98 -26.33 -23.47 -11.16
N GLY A 99 -26.31 -22.68 -12.24
CA GLY A 99 -27.21 -21.54 -12.49
C GLY A 99 -26.86 -20.27 -11.75
N ARG A 100 -25.86 -20.26 -10.87
CA ARG A 100 -25.39 -19.05 -10.17
C ARG A 100 -24.37 -18.29 -11.01
N LYS A 101 -24.31 -16.98 -10.85
CA LYS A 101 -23.25 -16.17 -11.46
C LYS A 101 -21.93 -16.35 -10.74
N VAL A 102 -20.82 -16.15 -11.48
CA VAL A 102 -19.47 -16.06 -10.89
C VAL A 102 -19.41 -14.89 -9.92
N THR A 103 -18.83 -15.12 -8.75
CA THR A 103 -18.71 -14.13 -7.69
C THR A 103 -17.26 -13.84 -7.36
N VAL A 104 -16.92 -12.55 -7.25
CA VAL A 104 -15.57 -12.08 -6.93
C VAL A 104 -15.62 -11.25 -5.64
N GLY A 105 -14.75 -11.57 -4.69
CA GLY A 105 -14.64 -10.89 -3.41
C GLY A 105 -13.24 -10.31 -3.19
N ILE A 106 -13.15 -9.24 -2.41
CA ILE A 106 -11.88 -8.65 -1.99
C ILE A 106 -11.87 -8.46 -0.47
N SER A 107 -10.74 -8.80 0.17
CA SER A 107 -10.48 -8.51 1.58
C SER A 107 -9.02 -8.14 1.78
N THR A 108 -8.75 -6.91 2.22
CA THR A 108 -7.39 -6.33 2.29
C THR A 108 -7.11 -5.53 3.56
N GLY A 109 -7.99 -5.57 4.52
CA GLY A 109 -7.87 -4.82 5.78
C GLY A 109 -8.25 -5.70 6.95
N ASP A 110 -8.53 -5.14 8.07
CA ASP A 110 -8.99 -5.79 9.30
C ASP A 110 -8.45 -7.21 9.55
N PHE A 111 -7.47 -7.34 10.44
CA PHE A 111 -6.79 -8.61 10.67
C PHE A 111 -7.47 -9.47 11.75
N ASP A 112 -8.42 -8.91 12.52
CA ASP A 112 -9.08 -9.59 13.64
C ASP A 112 -10.42 -10.24 13.26
N THR A 113 -10.55 -10.72 12.02
CA THR A 113 -11.78 -11.38 11.55
C THR A 113 -11.51 -12.58 10.65
N ALA A 114 -12.31 -13.65 10.83
CA ALA A 114 -12.29 -14.83 9.96
C ALA A 114 -12.97 -14.59 8.61
N ASP A 115 -13.61 -13.45 8.41
CA ASP A 115 -14.34 -13.07 7.20
C ASP A 115 -15.17 -14.21 6.60
N ASN A 116 -16.01 -14.86 7.41
CA ASN A 116 -16.83 -16.00 6.98
C ASN A 116 -17.73 -15.67 5.79
N TRP A 117 -18.04 -14.38 5.57
CA TRP A 117 -18.77 -13.90 4.41
C TRP A 117 -18.04 -14.15 3.07
N LEU A 118 -16.71 -14.32 3.10
CA LEU A 118 -15.91 -14.66 1.92
C LEU A 118 -16.22 -16.05 1.37
N ALA A 119 -16.78 -16.94 2.19
CA ALA A 119 -17.20 -18.28 1.76
C ALA A 119 -18.16 -18.28 0.57
N ARG A 120 -18.89 -17.18 0.33
CA ARG A 120 -19.86 -17.06 -0.79
C ARG A 120 -19.21 -16.74 -2.13
N TYR A 121 -17.92 -16.32 -2.15
CA TYR A 121 -17.23 -15.94 -3.39
C TYR A 121 -16.45 -17.10 -3.99
N ASP A 122 -16.36 -17.10 -5.31
CA ASP A 122 -15.63 -18.09 -6.10
C ASP A 122 -14.15 -17.68 -6.26
N VAL A 123 -13.91 -16.39 -6.53
CA VAL A 123 -12.56 -15.81 -6.59
C VAL A 123 -12.41 -14.82 -5.45
N ILE A 124 -11.40 -15.00 -4.63
CA ILE A 124 -11.13 -14.17 -3.47
C ILE A 124 -9.77 -13.49 -3.64
N ILE A 125 -9.76 -12.18 -3.74
CA ILE A 125 -8.54 -11.38 -3.88
C ILE A 125 -8.19 -10.82 -2.51
N THR A 126 -6.95 -11.03 -2.08
CA THR A 126 -6.51 -10.65 -0.74
C THR A 126 -5.04 -10.23 -0.72
N THR A 127 -4.62 -9.49 0.31
CA THR A 127 -3.19 -9.29 0.59
C THR A 127 -2.60 -10.51 1.28
N ASN A 128 -1.27 -10.66 1.20
CA ASN A 128 -0.57 -11.76 1.86
C ASN A 128 -0.82 -11.77 3.38
N GLU A 129 -0.81 -10.59 4.01
CA GLU A 129 -1.04 -10.40 5.43
C GLU A 129 -2.48 -10.80 5.82
N LYS A 130 -3.47 -10.40 5.01
CA LYS A 130 -4.86 -10.80 5.27
C LYS A 130 -5.07 -12.30 5.07
N ALA A 131 -4.43 -12.91 4.07
CA ALA A 131 -4.47 -14.36 3.89
C ALA A 131 -3.88 -15.10 5.10
N ASP A 132 -2.75 -14.63 5.66
CA ASP A 132 -2.18 -15.19 6.89
C ASP A 132 -3.13 -15.01 8.09
N SER A 133 -3.74 -13.83 8.24
CA SER A 133 -4.77 -13.60 9.26
C SER A 133 -5.94 -14.58 9.15
N LEU A 134 -6.49 -14.78 7.95
CA LEU A 134 -7.58 -15.73 7.71
C LEU A 134 -7.20 -17.18 8.07
N LEU A 135 -5.97 -17.57 7.80
CA LEU A 135 -5.42 -18.87 8.19
C LEU A 135 -5.28 -18.97 9.73
N ARG A 136 -4.88 -17.90 10.42
CA ARG A 136 -4.81 -17.87 11.90
C ARG A 136 -6.18 -17.99 12.56
N HIS A 137 -7.20 -17.38 11.97
CA HIS A 137 -8.60 -17.49 12.43
C HIS A 137 -9.31 -18.78 11.99
N ARG A 138 -8.61 -19.71 11.33
CA ARG A 138 -9.16 -20.97 10.82
C ARG A 138 -10.45 -20.78 10.04
N ALA A 139 -10.45 -19.86 9.10
CA ALA A 139 -11.58 -19.66 8.20
C ALA A 139 -11.85 -20.95 7.40
N LYS A 140 -12.87 -21.72 7.79
CA LYS A 140 -13.20 -23.08 7.26
C LYS A 140 -13.31 -23.12 5.73
N TRP A 141 -13.71 -22.03 5.10
CA TRP A 141 -13.82 -21.94 3.66
C TRP A 141 -12.44 -22.02 2.95
N MET A 142 -11.34 -21.76 3.64
CA MET A 142 -9.99 -21.88 3.07
C MET A 142 -9.63 -23.32 2.74
N ASP A 143 -10.21 -24.30 3.39
CA ASP A 143 -10.02 -25.74 3.05
C ASP A 143 -10.61 -26.11 1.67
N SER A 144 -11.51 -25.28 1.14
CA SER A 144 -12.13 -25.48 -0.18
C SER A 144 -11.38 -24.82 -1.32
N ILE A 145 -10.24 -24.16 -1.05
CA ILE A 145 -9.42 -23.50 -2.09
C ILE A 145 -8.76 -24.58 -2.94
N SER A 146 -9.01 -24.54 -4.25
CA SER A 146 -8.46 -25.48 -5.23
C SER A 146 -7.28 -24.92 -6.02
N ALA A 147 -7.15 -23.60 -6.09
CA ALA A 147 -6.01 -22.95 -6.72
C ALA A 147 -5.60 -21.66 -6.00
N VAL A 148 -4.30 -21.39 -6.01
CA VAL A 148 -3.66 -20.17 -5.51
C VAL A 148 -2.95 -19.46 -6.65
N VAL A 149 -3.26 -18.21 -6.86
CA VAL A 149 -2.43 -17.32 -7.66
C VAL A 149 -1.57 -16.48 -6.71
N ALA A 150 -0.27 -16.70 -6.71
CA ALA A 150 0.68 -15.91 -5.93
C ALA A 150 1.35 -14.87 -6.84
N ASP A 151 0.94 -13.61 -6.71
CA ASP A 151 1.48 -12.54 -7.54
C ASP A 151 2.74 -11.93 -6.91
N GLU A 152 3.67 -11.50 -7.77
CA GLU A 152 4.94 -10.86 -7.41
C GLU A 152 5.78 -11.71 -6.43
N VAL A 153 5.92 -13.01 -6.70
CA VAL A 153 6.62 -13.99 -5.80
C VAL A 153 8.09 -13.60 -5.53
N HIS A 154 8.72 -12.80 -6.37
CA HIS A 154 10.06 -12.27 -6.10
C HIS A 154 10.14 -11.43 -4.81
N LEU A 155 9.01 -11.01 -4.25
CA LEU A 155 8.93 -10.37 -2.93
C LEU A 155 9.28 -11.31 -1.76
N LEU A 156 9.50 -12.59 -1.98
CA LEU A 156 10.12 -13.48 -0.99
C LEU A 156 11.44 -12.90 -0.44
N ASN A 157 12.15 -12.08 -1.23
CA ASN A 157 13.37 -11.37 -0.79
C ASN A 157 13.11 -10.08 0.01
N ASP A 158 11.85 -9.62 0.09
CA ASP A 158 11.49 -8.45 0.89
C ASP A 158 11.45 -8.81 2.38
N ALA A 159 12.19 -8.05 3.20
CA ALA A 159 12.31 -8.33 4.64
C ALA A 159 10.98 -8.21 5.40
N GLY A 160 10.05 -7.36 4.93
CA GLY A 160 8.76 -7.13 5.60
C GLY A 160 7.64 -8.06 5.14
N ARG A 161 7.60 -8.42 3.85
CA ARG A 161 6.47 -9.13 3.22
C ARG A 161 6.79 -10.55 2.80
N GLY A 162 8.07 -10.82 2.47
CA GLY A 162 8.52 -12.12 2.01
C GLY A 162 8.17 -13.25 2.95
N PRO A 163 8.47 -13.13 4.25
CA PRO A 163 8.17 -14.17 5.22
C PRO A 163 6.67 -14.52 5.30
N THR A 164 5.80 -13.53 5.25
CA THR A 164 4.34 -13.75 5.29
C THR A 164 3.88 -14.51 4.05
N LEU A 165 4.34 -14.13 2.85
CA LEU A 165 4.03 -14.86 1.62
C LEU A 165 4.52 -16.30 1.68
N GLU A 166 5.75 -16.52 2.16
CA GLU A 166 6.36 -17.83 2.31
C GLU A 166 5.52 -18.74 3.23
N ILE A 167 5.15 -18.24 4.40
CA ILE A 167 4.34 -18.97 5.38
C ILE A 167 2.93 -19.26 4.86
N VAL A 168 2.29 -18.29 4.19
CA VAL A 168 0.95 -18.50 3.60
C VAL A 168 0.98 -19.63 2.57
N LEU A 169 1.97 -19.61 1.67
CA LEU A 169 2.11 -20.67 0.66
C LEU A 169 2.41 -22.02 1.30
N ALA A 170 3.32 -22.08 2.28
CA ALA A 170 3.64 -23.32 3.00
C ALA A 170 2.41 -23.89 3.74
N ARG A 171 1.57 -23.04 4.34
CA ARG A 171 0.33 -23.46 5.00
C ARG A 171 -0.72 -23.96 4.02
N LEU A 172 -0.95 -23.24 2.93
CA LEU A 172 -1.90 -23.66 1.90
C LEU A 172 -1.52 -25.02 1.29
N MET A 173 -0.23 -25.25 1.03
CA MET A 173 0.31 -26.55 0.60
C MET A 173 0.17 -27.63 1.67
N GLN A 174 0.20 -27.27 2.95
CA GLN A 174 -0.02 -28.20 4.04
C GLN A 174 -1.51 -28.59 4.18
N CYS A 175 -2.40 -27.61 4.11
CA CYS A 175 -3.85 -27.82 4.25
C CYS A 175 -4.43 -28.60 3.06
N ASN A 176 -3.97 -28.29 1.85
CA ASN A 176 -4.41 -28.97 0.64
C ASN A 176 -3.21 -29.35 -0.25
N PRO A 177 -2.66 -30.58 -0.11
CA PRO A 177 -1.53 -31.05 -0.94
C PRO A 177 -1.84 -31.11 -2.45
N SER A 178 -3.10 -31.09 -2.85
CA SER A 178 -3.53 -31.10 -4.26
C SER A 178 -3.82 -29.71 -4.81
N ILE A 179 -3.56 -28.64 -4.04
CA ILE A 179 -3.81 -27.27 -4.47
C ILE A 179 -2.92 -26.91 -5.66
N GLN A 180 -3.51 -26.34 -6.70
CA GLN A 180 -2.72 -25.80 -7.80
C GLN A 180 -2.12 -24.46 -7.43
N ILE A 181 -0.83 -24.27 -7.69
CA ILE A 181 -0.11 -23.00 -7.46
C ILE A 181 0.31 -22.41 -8.79
N LEU A 182 -0.18 -21.22 -9.07
CA LEU A 182 0.31 -20.35 -10.15
C LEU A 182 1.08 -19.19 -9.53
N ALA A 183 2.41 -19.27 -9.60
CA ALA A 183 3.30 -18.23 -9.10
C ALA A 183 3.72 -17.31 -10.24
N LEU A 184 3.50 -15.99 -10.06
CA LEU A 184 3.85 -14.95 -11.01
C LEU A 184 4.99 -14.11 -10.46
N SER A 185 6.03 -13.91 -11.26
CA SER A 185 7.22 -13.18 -10.84
C SER A 185 7.70 -12.21 -11.91
N ALA A 186 8.43 -11.18 -11.48
CA ALA A 186 9.37 -10.51 -12.36
C ALA A 186 10.50 -11.45 -12.78
N THR A 187 11.37 -11.02 -13.66
CA THR A 187 12.60 -11.75 -14.00
C THR A 187 13.50 -11.83 -12.76
N ILE A 188 13.89 -13.02 -12.37
CA ILE A 188 14.74 -13.34 -11.21
C ILE A 188 15.83 -14.33 -11.62
N ASN A 189 16.85 -14.49 -10.78
CA ASN A 189 18.01 -15.32 -11.13
C ASN A 189 17.82 -16.82 -10.80
N ASN A 190 17.21 -17.13 -9.64
CA ASN A 190 17.04 -18.51 -9.16
C ASN A 190 15.63 -19.07 -9.32
N VAL A 191 15.08 -18.98 -10.53
CA VAL A 191 13.72 -19.45 -10.84
C VAL A 191 13.54 -20.92 -10.51
N ASP A 192 14.52 -21.77 -10.89
CA ASP A 192 14.46 -23.22 -10.67
C ASP A 192 14.36 -23.61 -9.20
N GLU A 193 15.00 -22.84 -8.33
CA GLU A 193 14.98 -23.08 -6.89
C GLU A 193 13.60 -22.80 -6.29
N ILE A 194 12.98 -21.66 -6.65
CA ILE A 194 11.61 -21.34 -6.21
C ILE A 194 10.61 -22.31 -6.82
N ALA A 195 10.78 -22.66 -8.09
CA ALA A 195 9.94 -23.63 -8.77
C ALA A 195 10.04 -25.01 -8.11
N GLY A 196 11.25 -25.45 -7.76
CA GLY A 196 11.47 -26.69 -7.01
C GLY A 196 10.76 -26.70 -5.67
N TRP A 197 10.86 -25.61 -4.91
CA TRP A 197 10.13 -25.44 -3.64
C TRP A 197 8.60 -25.56 -3.80
N LEU A 198 8.04 -24.91 -4.84
CA LEU A 198 6.60 -24.93 -5.11
C LEU A 198 6.12 -26.18 -5.88
N ASN A 199 7.02 -27.12 -6.19
CA ASN A 199 6.76 -28.24 -7.10
C ASN A 199 6.10 -27.74 -8.41
N ALA A 200 6.64 -26.66 -8.97
CA ALA A 200 6.13 -25.99 -10.15
C ALA A 200 7.08 -26.13 -11.35
N LYS A 201 6.54 -26.08 -12.56
CA LYS A 201 7.35 -25.98 -13.78
C LYS A 201 7.81 -24.53 -13.96
N PRO A 202 9.13 -24.27 -14.09
CA PRO A 202 9.64 -22.93 -14.35
C PRO A 202 9.43 -22.53 -15.81
N ILE A 203 8.92 -21.33 -16.03
CA ILE A 203 8.84 -20.67 -17.34
C ILE A 203 9.54 -19.34 -17.24
N VAL A 204 10.61 -19.17 -17.99
CA VAL A 204 11.45 -17.96 -17.98
C VAL A 204 11.42 -17.32 -19.35
N THR A 205 11.03 -16.07 -19.42
CA THR A 205 11.02 -15.34 -20.69
C THR A 205 11.46 -13.90 -20.50
N THR A 206 12.10 -13.36 -21.52
CA THR A 206 12.44 -11.94 -21.63
C THR A 206 11.51 -11.19 -22.58
N TRP A 207 10.50 -11.86 -23.12
CA TRP A 207 9.57 -11.31 -24.08
C TRP A 207 8.74 -10.16 -23.48
N ARG A 208 8.56 -9.12 -24.27
CA ARG A 208 7.72 -7.96 -23.96
C ARG A 208 6.90 -7.53 -25.18
N PRO A 209 5.64 -7.04 -24.98
CA PRO A 209 4.83 -6.52 -26.07
C PRO A 209 5.39 -5.25 -26.68
N ILE A 210 6.19 -4.51 -25.92
CA ILE A 210 6.87 -3.28 -26.33
C ILE A 210 8.36 -3.45 -26.09
N ASN A 211 9.17 -3.23 -27.13
CA ASN A 211 10.62 -3.31 -27.01
C ASN A 211 11.13 -2.25 -26.00
N LEU A 212 12.01 -2.64 -25.10
CA LEU A 212 12.64 -1.78 -24.09
C LEU A 212 14.07 -1.47 -24.51
N LYS A 213 14.37 -0.19 -24.71
CA LYS A 213 15.73 0.32 -24.86
C LYS A 213 16.23 0.79 -23.51
N GLU A 214 17.21 0.10 -22.96
CA GLU A 214 17.89 0.47 -21.70
C GLU A 214 19.20 1.14 -22.04
N GLY A 215 19.47 2.31 -21.45
CA GLY A 215 20.69 3.07 -21.75
C GLY A 215 21.10 4.00 -20.60
N ILE A 216 22.27 4.62 -20.80
CA ILE A 216 22.86 5.55 -19.86
C ILE A 216 23.16 6.83 -20.59
N ILE A 217 22.77 7.96 -20.02
CA ILE A 217 23.12 9.27 -20.53
C ILE A 217 24.35 9.81 -19.81
N LEU A 218 25.34 10.20 -20.60
CA LEU A 218 26.46 11.01 -20.17
C LEU A 218 26.44 12.30 -20.98
N GLN A 219 26.29 13.44 -20.29
CA GLN A 219 26.13 14.76 -20.93
C GLN A 219 24.90 14.82 -21.88
N GLU A 220 25.10 14.66 -23.16
CA GLU A 220 24.08 14.79 -24.23
C GLU A 220 23.86 13.50 -25.02
N GLU A 221 24.62 12.45 -24.73
CA GLU A 221 24.58 11.20 -25.48
C GLU A 221 24.06 10.04 -24.59
N ILE A 222 23.05 9.34 -25.11
CA ILE A 222 22.56 8.10 -24.51
C ILE A 222 23.24 6.93 -25.22
N SER A 223 23.95 6.11 -24.47
CA SER A 223 24.51 4.82 -24.93
C SER A 223 23.59 3.70 -24.49
N TYR A 224 23.13 2.88 -25.45
CA TYR A 224 22.19 1.79 -25.18
C TYR A 224 22.90 0.45 -25.05
N LYS A 225 22.19 -0.51 -24.44
CA LYS A 225 22.62 -1.89 -24.22
C LYS A 225 23.04 -2.62 -25.51
N ASP A 226 22.40 -2.30 -26.62
CA ASP A 226 22.67 -2.90 -27.94
C ASP A 226 23.84 -2.25 -28.70
N GLY A 227 24.54 -1.31 -28.08
CA GLY A 227 25.65 -0.56 -28.66
C GLY A 227 25.23 0.63 -29.51
N GLU A 228 23.89 0.85 -29.70
CA GLU A 228 23.43 2.08 -30.35
C GLU A 228 23.68 3.29 -29.45
N SER A 229 23.84 4.47 -30.05
CA SER A 229 23.86 5.73 -29.30
C SER A 229 22.91 6.75 -29.91
N ARG A 230 22.44 7.68 -29.07
CA ARG A 230 21.53 8.76 -29.50
C ARG A 230 21.87 10.07 -28.80
N LYS A 231 22.07 11.12 -29.57
CA LYS A 231 22.23 12.47 -29.00
C LYS A 231 20.88 13.10 -28.65
N ILE A 232 20.85 13.79 -27.52
CA ILE A 232 19.74 14.59 -27.03
C ILE A 232 20.08 16.06 -27.22
N GLU A 233 19.14 16.84 -27.75
CA GLU A 233 19.32 18.29 -27.91
C GLU A 233 19.46 18.94 -26.51
N ARG A 234 20.53 19.71 -26.33
CA ARG A 234 20.80 20.45 -25.10
C ARG A 234 20.02 21.76 -25.07
N GLU A 235 18.98 21.82 -24.27
CA GLU A 235 18.19 23.04 -24.08
C GLU A 235 18.43 23.64 -22.70
N THR A 236 18.90 22.84 -21.76
CA THR A 236 19.19 23.23 -20.38
C THR A 236 20.50 22.58 -19.93
N SER A 237 21.01 23.02 -18.77
CA SER A 237 22.15 22.38 -18.11
C SER A 237 21.81 21.03 -17.44
N PHE A 238 20.52 20.63 -17.41
CA PHE A 238 20.04 19.45 -16.72
C PHE A 238 19.65 18.36 -17.72
N SER A 239 20.39 17.25 -17.77
CA SER A 239 20.14 16.12 -18.66
C SER A 239 18.73 15.55 -18.49
N VAL A 240 18.22 15.46 -17.24
CA VAL A 240 16.83 15.03 -16.93
C VAL A 240 15.81 15.86 -17.71
N ILE A 241 15.93 17.18 -17.66
CA ILE A 241 15.01 18.11 -18.33
C ILE A 241 15.10 17.94 -19.84
N ASN A 242 16.29 17.81 -20.40
CA ASN A 242 16.49 17.63 -21.84
C ASN A 242 15.84 16.32 -22.35
N ILE A 243 15.95 15.21 -21.58
CA ILE A 243 15.26 13.94 -21.91
C ILE A 243 13.75 14.13 -21.85
N VAL A 244 13.23 14.78 -20.78
CA VAL A 244 11.79 15.06 -20.63
C VAL A 244 11.27 15.87 -21.81
N LEU A 245 11.94 16.98 -22.17
CA LEU A 245 11.55 17.84 -23.28
C LEU A 245 11.50 17.05 -24.61
N ASN A 246 12.52 16.24 -24.87
CA ASN A 246 12.57 15.36 -26.04
C ASN A 246 11.41 14.35 -26.05
N THR A 247 11.13 13.70 -24.91
CA THR A 247 10.03 12.72 -24.76
C THR A 247 8.67 13.35 -25.04
N LEU A 248 8.41 14.53 -24.46
CA LEU A 248 7.13 15.23 -24.61
C LEU A 248 6.90 15.75 -26.02
N ARG A 249 7.92 16.25 -26.71
CA ARG A 249 7.85 16.66 -28.12
C ARG A 249 7.47 15.50 -29.04
N ASN A 250 7.91 14.30 -28.69
CA ASN A 250 7.54 13.07 -29.40
C ASN A 250 6.21 12.47 -28.92
N GLY A 251 5.37 13.22 -28.16
CA GLY A 251 4.04 12.81 -27.72
C GLY A 251 4.04 11.75 -26.58
N GLY A 252 5.19 11.52 -25.95
CA GLY A 252 5.35 10.59 -24.84
C GLY A 252 4.92 11.17 -23.50
N GLN A 253 4.94 10.34 -22.46
CA GLN A 253 4.93 10.72 -21.03
C GLN A 253 6.27 10.29 -20.43
N ALA A 254 6.73 11.01 -19.41
CA ALA A 254 7.95 10.67 -18.69
C ALA A 254 7.66 10.33 -17.22
N LEU A 255 8.32 9.31 -16.71
CA LEU A 255 8.34 8.93 -15.31
C LEU A 255 9.78 9.06 -14.80
N ILE A 256 9.97 9.85 -13.75
CA ILE A 256 11.30 10.12 -13.18
C ILE A 256 11.35 9.49 -11.80
N PHE A 257 12.31 8.61 -11.57
CA PHE A 257 12.60 8.05 -10.25
C PHE A 257 13.72 8.83 -9.57
N ALA A 258 13.43 9.33 -8.37
CA ALA A 258 14.36 10.08 -7.55
C ALA A 258 14.62 9.35 -6.21
N SER A 259 15.83 9.46 -5.69
CA SER A 259 16.28 8.73 -4.49
C SER A 259 15.53 9.07 -3.20
N THR A 260 15.02 10.30 -3.07
CA THR A 260 14.32 10.78 -1.88
C THR A 260 13.03 11.52 -2.23
N ARG A 261 12.12 11.63 -1.25
CA ARG A 261 10.89 12.44 -1.38
C ARG A 261 11.19 13.89 -1.76
N LYS A 262 12.19 14.50 -1.11
CA LYS A 262 12.64 15.87 -1.39
C LYS A 262 13.14 16.02 -2.83
N ASN A 263 13.92 15.06 -3.30
CA ASN A 263 14.43 15.06 -4.69
C ASN A 263 13.29 14.88 -5.70
N ALA A 264 12.28 14.04 -5.41
CA ALA A 264 11.11 13.88 -6.27
C ALA A 264 10.32 15.20 -6.41
N VAL A 265 10.06 15.90 -5.31
CA VAL A 265 9.40 17.22 -5.31
C VAL A 265 10.24 18.25 -6.07
N SER A 266 11.55 18.32 -5.80
CA SER A 266 12.47 19.24 -6.48
C SER A 266 12.50 19.00 -7.99
N ALA A 267 12.59 17.75 -8.43
CA ALA A 267 12.56 17.39 -9.84
C ALA A 267 11.24 17.79 -10.51
N ALA A 268 10.09 17.58 -9.83
CA ALA A 268 8.79 18.03 -10.33
C ALA A 268 8.73 19.54 -10.54
N LYS A 269 9.22 20.34 -9.57
CA LYS A 269 9.28 21.79 -9.65
C LYS A 269 10.19 22.26 -10.79
N GLN A 270 11.35 21.62 -10.95
CA GLN A 270 12.27 21.91 -12.06
C GLN A 270 11.64 21.62 -13.42
N VAL A 271 10.96 20.48 -13.57
CA VAL A 271 10.22 20.15 -14.81
C VAL A 271 9.14 21.17 -15.06
N ALA A 272 8.31 21.49 -14.05
CA ALA A 272 7.18 22.42 -14.16
C ALA A 272 7.62 23.80 -14.69
N SER A 273 8.77 24.32 -14.24
CA SER A 273 9.33 25.61 -14.72
C SER A 273 9.67 25.65 -16.21
N HIS A 274 9.74 24.50 -16.88
CA HIS A 274 10.02 24.39 -18.31
C HIS A 274 8.80 23.99 -19.15
N MET A 275 7.67 23.63 -18.49
CA MET A 275 6.49 23.08 -19.18
C MET A 275 5.78 24.10 -20.10
N ASP A 276 5.83 25.39 -19.78
CA ASP A 276 5.22 26.42 -20.64
C ASP A 276 5.79 26.43 -22.08
N LYS A 277 7.06 26.04 -22.25
CA LYS A 277 7.69 25.89 -23.55
C LYS A 277 7.10 24.76 -24.41
N ILE A 278 6.40 23.82 -23.79
CA ILE A 278 5.89 22.59 -24.40
C ILE A 278 4.40 22.63 -24.59
N LEU A 279 3.67 23.21 -23.63
CA LEU A 279 2.20 23.29 -23.66
C LEU A 279 1.69 24.16 -24.80
N VAL A 280 2.57 24.98 -25.40
CA VAL A 280 2.26 25.79 -26.59
C VAL A 280 2.66 25.04 -27.85
N PRO A 281 1.73 24.57 -28.70
CA PRO A 281 2.06 23.82 -29.92
C PRO A 281 2.85 24.67 -30.92
N LYS A 282 3.92 24.12 -31.52
CA LYS A 282 4.75 24.80 -32.54
C LYS A 282 4.11 24.86 -33.95
N SER A 283 3.04 24.09 -34.23
CA SER A 283 2.38 24.00 -35.54
C SER A 283 0.87 24.29 -35.47
N GLY A 284 0.28 24.92 -36.47
CA GLY A 284 -1.14 25.27 -36.59
C GLY A 284 -1.42 26.77 -36.64
N SER A 285 -2.65 27.18 -37.03
CA SER A 285 -3.02 28.60 -37.01
C SER A 285 -3.05 29.17 -35.61
N ARG A 286 -2.79 30.47 -35.46
CA ARG A 286 -2.69 31.17 -34.16
C ARG A 286 -3.98 31.05 -33.32
N ILE A 287 -5.14 31.00 -34.00
CA ILE A 287 -6.48 30.88 -33.38
C ILE A 287 -6.71 29.48 -32.82
N VAL A 288 -6.41 28.42 -33.61
CA VAL A 288 -6.57 27.03 -33.19
C VAL A 288 -5.61 26.67 -32.03
N LYS A 289 -4.39 27.21 -32.06
CA LYS A 289 -3.39 27.08 -31.01
C LYS A 289 -3.90 27.67 -29.67
N LYS A 290 -4.45 28.90 -29.72
CA LYS A 290 -4.93 29.61 -28.52
C LYS A 290 -6.08 28.86 -27.86
N SER A 291 -7.09 28.45 -28.65
CA SER A 291 -8.26 27.70 -28.15
C SER A 291 -7.86 26.34 -27.52
N ARG A 292 -6.96 25.58 -28.15
CA ARG A 292 -6.53 24.26 -27.61
C ARG A 292 -5.69 24.38 -26.35
N THR A 293 -4.90 25.44 -26.23
CA THR A 293 -4.10 25.74 -25.04
C THR A 293 -5.01 26.16 -23.87
N GLU A 294 -6.02 27.00 -24.15
CA GLU A 294 -7.00 27.44 -23.15
C GLU A 294 -7.86 26.28 -22.64
N GLN A 295 -8.32 25.38 -23.51
CA GLN A 295 -9.07 24.18 -23.11
C GLN A 295 -8.21 23.24 -22.22
N THR A 296 -6.94 23.07 -22.58
CA THR A 296 -6.03 22.26 -21.76
C THR A 296 -5.79 22.89 -20.39
N LYS A 297 -5.55 24.19 -20.33
CA LYS A 297 -5.38 24.93 -19.06
C LYS A 297 -6.63 24.84 -18.18
N SER A 298 -7.84 25.05 -18.76
CA SER A 298 -9.10 24.92 -18.03
C SER A 298 -9.33 23.50 -17.47
N ALA A 299 -8.98 22.46 -18.23
CA ALA A 299 -9.08 21.08 -17.77
C ALA A 299 -8.11 20.78 -16.62
N LEU A 300 -6.86 21.27 -16.68
CA LEU A 300 -5.87 21.11 -15.61
C LEU A 300 -6.25 21.91 -14.35
N GLU A 301 -6.83 23.10 -14.52
CA GLU A 301 -7.34 23.91 -13.41
C GLU A 301 -8.41 23.16 -12.60
N LYS A 302 -9.36 22.53 -13.29
CA LYS A 302 -10.38 21.68 -12.64
C LYS A 302 -9.74 20.54 -11.82
N GLU A 303 -8.72 19.91 -12.35
CA GLU A 303 -8.03 18.82 -11.63
C GLU A 303 -7.19 19.33 -10.46
N ALA A 304 -6.61 20.53 -10.56
CA ALA A 304 -5.93 21.18 -9.45
C ALA A 304 -6.91 21.47 -8.29
N TYR A 305 -8.14 21.92 -8.58
CA TYR A 305 -9.18 22.06 -7.55
C TYR A 305 -9.54 20.72 -6.89
N ARG A 306 -9.61 19.62 -7.64
CA ARG A 306 -9.85 18.29 -7.05
C ARG A 306 -8.75 17.90 -6.04
N ILE A 307 -7.50 18.26 -6.30
CA ILE A 307 -6.41 18.04 -5.33
C ILE A 307 -6.65 18.84 -4.05
N LEU A 308 -7.05 20.11 -4.16
CA LEU A 308 -7.30 20.98 -3.01
C LEU A 308 -8.52 20.55 -2.17
N GLU A 309 -9.51 19.89 -2.79
CA GLU A 309 -10.72 19.40 -2.13
C GLU A 309 -10.57 17.99 -1.55
N ALA A 310 -9.50 17.27 -1.91
CA ALA A 310 -9.34 15.86 -1.56
C ALA A 310 -8.90 15.59 -0.11
N GLY A 311 -8.75 16.63 0.72
CA GLY A 311 -8.32 16.50 2.11
C GLY A 311 -8.22 17.86 2.80
N GLU A 312 -7.45 17.93 3.87
CA GLU A 312 -7.11 19.22 4.48
C GLU A 312 -6.22 20.02 3.52
N ARG A 313 -6.49 21.32 3.44
CA ARG A 313 -5.69 22.23 2.62
C ARG A 313 -4.38 22.51 3.34
N THR A 314 -3.28 22.03 2.76
CA THR A 314 -1.93 22.17 3.27
C THR A 314 -1.03 22.82 2.22
N GLN A 315 0.11 23.36 2.62
CA GLN A 315 1.12 23.86 1.68
C GLN A 315 1.49 22.78 0.64
N MET A 316 1.55 21.51 1.07
CA MET A 316 1.82 20.37 0.17
C MET A 316 0.73 20.21 -0.88
N SER A 317 -0.57 20.32 -0.51
CA SER A 317 -1.68 20.21 -1.46
C SER A 317 -1.71 21.39 -2.44
N GLU A 318 -1.34 22.60 -1.99
CA GLU A 318 -1.23 23.79 -2.84
C GLU A 318 -0.09 23.64 -3.85
N GLU A 319 1.10 23.26 -3.39
CA GLU A 319 2.24 22.98 -4.28
C GLU A 319 1.92 21.91 -5.32
N LEU A 320 1.20 20.87 -4.91
CA LEU A 320 0.80 19.79 -5.82
C LEU A 320 -0.22 20.26 -6.84
N ALA A 321 -1.19 21.08 -6.44
CA ALA A 321 -2.17 21.68 -7.34
C ALA A 321 -1.49 22.58 -8.38
N ASP A 322 -0.49 23.39 -7.97
CA ASP A 322 0.29 24.22 -8.88
C ASP A 322 1.07 23.39 -9.91
N LEU A 323 1.65 22.27 -9.50
CA LEU A 323 2.32 21.34 -10.41
C LEU A 323 1.33 20.69 -11.39
N VAL A 324 0.13 20.32 -10.93
CA VAL A 324 -0.92 19.75 -11.79
C VAL A 324 -1.36 20.74 -12.87
N ARG A 325 -1.45 22.05 -12.56
CA ARG A 325 -1.67 23.12 -13.55
C ARG A 325 -0.63 23.12 -14.67
N CYS A 326 0.59 22.70 -14.35
CA CYS A 326 1.70 22.54 -15.31
C CYS A 326 1.76 21.13 -15.93
N ALA A 327 0.71 20.30 -15.82
CA ALA A 327 0.69 18.92 -16.30
C ALA A 327 1.83 18.03 -15.71
N THR A 328 2.33 18.38 -14.52
CA THR A 328 3.40 17.70 -13.80
C THR A 328 2.90 17.33 -12.41
N ALA A 329 3.42 16.26 -11.81
CA ALA A 329 3.15 15.92 -10.42
C ALA A 329 4.31 15.15 -9.81
N TYR A 330 4.29 15.01 -8.48
CA TYR A 330 5.15 14.08 -7.76
C TYR A 330 4.32 13.03 -7.00
N HIS A 331 4.93 11.88 -6.75
CA HIS A 331 4.30 10.76 -6.06
C HIS A 331 5.26 10.10 -5.07
N HIS A 332 4.91 10.07 -3.81
CA HIS A 332 5.65 9.37 -2.76
C HIS A 332 4.73 9.01 -1.59
N ALA A 333 5.17 8.11 -0.71
CA ALA A 333 4.39 7.60 0.43
C ALA A 333 3.98 8.69 1.46
N GLY A 334 4.65 9.86 1.46
CA GLY A 334 4.30 10.99 2.34
C GLY A 334 3.04 11.77 1.90
N LEU A 335 2.53 11.53 0.68
CA LEU A 335 1.26 12.11 0.22
C LEU A 335 0.06 11.36 0.83
N PRO A 336 -1.04 12.09 1.14
CA PRO A 336 -2.33 11.47 1.46
C PRO A 336 -2.77 10.49 0.38
N GLY A 337 -3.46 9.41 0.79
CA GLY A 337 -3.95 8.39 -0.15
C GLY A 337 -4.85 8.93 -1.25
N ALA A 338 -5.75 9.88 -0.90
CA ALA A 338 -6.64 10.54 -1.86
C ALA A 338 -5.85 11.29 -2.95
N HIS A 339 -4.82 12.05 -2.58
CA HIS A 339 -3.97 12.75 -3.55
C HIS A 339 -3.22 11.78 -4.45
N ARG A 340 -2.67 10.68 -3.90
CA ARG A 340 -1.99 9.65 -4.70
C ARG A 340 -2.93 9.06 -5.75
N SER A 341 -4.14 8.66 -5.37
CA SER A 341 -5.13 8.09 -6.29
C SER A 341 -5.53 9.05 -7.40
N ILE A 342 -5.69 10.36 -7.10
CA ILE A 342 -5.99 11.37 -8.11
C ILE A 342 -4.83 11.49 -9.11
N ILE A 343 -3.59 11.60 -8.64
CA ILE A 343 -2.40 11.73 -9.49
C ILE A 343 -2.24 10.50 -10.39
N GLU A 344 -2.41 9.30 -9.83
CA GLU A 344 -2.34 8.04 -10.56
C GLU A 344 -3.37 8.01 -11.70
N GLN A 345 -4.62 8.41 -11.41
CA GLN A 345 -5.66 8.49 -12.42
C GLN A 345 -5.34 9.55 -13.50
N LEU A 346 -4.88 10.74 -13.10
CA LEU A 346 -4.52 11.79 -14.03
C LEU A 346 -3.35 11.41 -14.95
N PHE A 347 -2.41 10.59 -14.45
CA PHE A 347 -1.31 10.08 -15.25
C PHE A 347 -1.80 8.99 -16.22
N LYS A 348 -2.65 8.07 -15.78
CA LYS A 348 -3.33 7.07 -16.65
C LYS A 348 -4.14 7.75 -17.75
N ASP A 349 -4.89 8.79 -17.42
CA ASP A 349 -5.69 9.59 -18.35
C ASP A 349 -4.84 10.52 -19.25
N ARG A 350 -3.52 10.51 -19.06
CA ARG A 350 -2.57 11.31 -19.84
C ARG A 350 -2.75 12.83 -19.68
N LYS A 351 -3.43 13.28 -18.63
CA LYS A 351 -3.54 14.70 -18.26
C LYS A 351 -2.22 15.19 -17.66
N ILE A 352 -1.63 14.43 -16.74
CA ILE A 352 -0.25 14.63 -16.29
C ILE A 352 0.70 14.03 -17.31
N LYS A 353 1.70 14.81 -17.74
CA LYS A 353 2.69 14.44 -18.74
C LYS A 353 3.99 13.95 -18.12
N VAL A 354 4.35 14.47 -16.96
CA VAL A 354 5.56 14.10 -16.23
C VAL A 354 5.19 13.78 -14.79
N LEU A 355 5.58 12.60 -14.34
CA LEU A 355 5.44 12.17 -12.97
C LEU A 355 6.82 11.92 -12.38
N THR A 356 7.12 12.55 -11.24
CA THR A 356 8.33 12.25 -10.47
C THR A 356 7.97 11.40 -9.27
N ALA A 357 8.75 10.38 -8.94
CA ALA A 357 8.39 9.46 -7.89
C ALA A 357 9.60 8.90 -7.13
N THR A 358 9.35 8.41 -5.92
CA THR A 358 10.31 7.54 -5.23
C THR A 358 10.22 6.09 -5.76
N PRO A 359 11.25 5.24 -5.62
CA PRO A 359 11.27 3.87 -6.12
C PRO A 359 10.07 3.01 -5.65
N THR A 360 9.46 3.35 -4.52
CA THR A 360 8.26 2.68 -4.00
C THR A 360 7.08 2.64 -4.98
N LEU A 361 6.99 3.59 -5.93
CA LEU A 361 5.97 3.58 -6.97
C LEU A 361 6.13 2.39 -7.93
N ALA A 362 7.36 1.95 -8.19
CA ALA A 362 7.63 0.83 -9.09
C ALA A 362 6.98 -0.48 -8.63
N TRP A 363 6.77 -0.63 -7.32
CA TRP A 363 6.21 -1.84 -6.70
C TRP A 363 4.70 -1.81 -6.49
N GLY A 364 4.08 -0.60 -6.47
CA GLY A 364 2.74 -0.42 -5.94
C GLY A 364 1.63 -0.15 -6.95
N VAL A 365 1.94 0.35 -8.13
CA VAL A 365 0.92 0.83 -9.09
C VAL A 365 1.40 0.60 -10.52
N ASN A 366 0.47 0.22 -11.41
CA ASN A 366 0.78 0.06 -12.83
C ASN A 366 0.64 1.40 -13.57
N LEU A 367 1.74 2.15 -13.64
CA LEU A 367 1.84 3.45 -14.33
C LEU A 367 2.94 3.42 -15.40
N PRO A 368 2.66 2.92 -16.60
CA PRO A 368 3.65 2.90 -17.68
C PRO A 368 3.82 4.29 -18.30
N ALA A 369 5.06 4.63 -18.64
CA ALA A 369 5.43 5.84 -19.36
C ALA A 369 6.23 5.48 -20.64
N ARG A 370 6.30 6.37 -21.63
CA ARG A 370 7.18 6.13 -22.77
C ARG A 370 8.64 6.10 -22.35
N THR A 371 9.06 7.08 -21.55
CA THR A 371 10.42 7.18 -21.04
C THR A 371 10.45 7.15 -19.53
N VAL A 372 11.26 6.27 -18.99
CA VAL A 372 11.60 6.20 -17.56
C VAL A 372 13.00 6.76 -17.36
N ILE A 373 13.15 7.67 -16.41
CA ILE A 373 14.43 8.29 -16.09
C ILE A 373 14.77 7.93 -14.65
N ILE A 374 15.91 7.28 -14.43
CA ILE A 374 16.40 6.95 -13.10
C ILE A 374 17.50 7.96 -12.79
N GLN A 375 17.14 8.95 -11.96
CA GLN A 375 17.98 10.11 -11.67
C GLN A 375 19.18 9.77 -10.79
N ASP A 376 19.01 8.79 -9.89
CA ASP A 376 20.04 8.35 -8.95
C ASP A 376 19.88 6.85 -8.70
N TYR A 377 21.00 6.12 -8.72
CA TYR A 377 21.04 4.69 -8.43
C TYR A 377 21.31 4.38 -6.95
N ARG A 378 21.36 5.40 -6.09
CA ARG A 378 21.56 5.26 -4.66
C ARG A 378 20.32 5.71 -3.92
N ARG A 379 20.02 5.04 -2.81
CA ARG A 379 19.00 5.48 -1.85
C ARG A 379 19.61 5.61 -0.47
N PHE A 380 19.06 6.48 0.34
CA PHE A 380 19.45 6.59 1.73
C PHE A 380 18.77 5.50 2.55
N GLU A 381 19.56 4.65 3.19
CA GLU A 381 19.10 3.68 4.18
C GLU A 381 19.65 4.06 5.56
N ALA A 382 18.76 4.07 6.55
CA ALA A 382 19.16 4.39 7.92
C ALA A 382 20.12 3.32 8.46
N GLY A 383 21.30 3.76 8.93
CA GLY A 383 22.37 2.88 9.39
C GLY A 383 23.39 2.50 8.32
N LEU A 384 23.05 2.55 7.03
CA LEU A 384 23.94 2.24 5.91
C LEU A 384 24.36 3.47 5.08
N GLY A 385 23.63 4.60 5.24
CA GLY A 385 23.88 5.81 4.46
C GLY A 385 23.33 5.71 3.03
N ASN A 386 24.06 6.29 2.06
CA ASN A 386 23.70 6.20 0.64
C ASN A 386 24.15 4.86 0.07
N TYR A 387 23.19 3.98 -0.13
CA TYR A 387 23.41 2.60 -0.59
C TYR A 387 22.89 2.41 -2.04
N PRO A 388 23.61 1.67 -2.91
CA PRO A 388 23.12 1.35 -4.26
C PRO A 388 21.78 0.59 -4.21
N ILE A 389 20.86 0.93 -5.09
CA ILE A 389 19.60 0.17 -5.22
C ILE A 389 19.90 -1.22 -5.79
N PRO A 390 19.12 -2.25 -5.42
CA PRO A 390 19.22 -3.57 -6.06
C PRO A 390 18.96 -3.51 -7.57
N VAL A 391 19.59 -4.41 -8.33
CA VAL A 391 19.34 -4.55 -9.78
C VAL A 391 17.88 -4.91 -10.04
N LEU A 392 17.27 -5.69 -9.17
CA LEU A 392 15.84 -6.01 -9.25
C LEU A 392 14.98 -4.74 -9.21
N ASP A 393 15.26 -3.81 -8.29
CA ASP A 393 14.55 -2.52 -8.19
C ASP A 393 14.73 -1.71 -9.49
N TYR A 394 15.97 -1.64 -10.01
CA TYR A 394 16.25 -1.01 -11.30
C TYR A 394 15.41 -1.63 -12.43
N LYS A 395 15.39 -2.97 -12.55
CA LYS A 395 14.61 -3.65 -13.60
C LYS A 395 13.11 -3.44 -13.44
N GLN A 396 12.60 -3.33 -12.23
CA GLN A 396 11.19 -2.98 -11.97
C GLN A 396 10.87 -1.55 -12.42
N MET A 397 11.74 -0.58 -12.11
CA MET A 397 11.60 0.80 -12.58
C MET A 397 11.70 0.88 -14.10
N ALA A 398 12.73 0.29 -14.71
CA ALA A 398 12.93 0.23 -16.15
C ALA A 398 11.75 -0.47 -16.85
N GLY A 399 11.20 -1.48 -16.22
CA GLY A 399 10.03 -2.22 -16.66
C GLY A 399 8.76 -1.37 -16.89
N ARG A 400 8.68 -0.19 -16.27
CA ARG A 400 7.59 0.79 -16.49
C ARG A 400 7.71 1.54 -17.81
N ALA A 401 8.81 1.39 -18.56
CA ALA A 401 8.98 2.03 -19.86
C ALA A 401 8.24 1.29 -20.98
N GLY A 402 7.50 2.03 -21.80
CA GLY A 402 6.71 1.53 -22.93
C GLY A 402 5.23 1.31 -22.57
N ARG A 403 4.34 2.05 -23.24
CA ARG A 403 2.88 1.94 -23.05
C ARG A 403 2.31 1.07 -24.17
N PRO A 404 1.79 -0.15 -23.87
CA PRO A 404 1.06 -0.96 -24.86
C PRO A 404 -0.04 -0.09 -25.51
N LYS A 405 -0.28 -0.22 -26.79
CA LYS A 405 -1.23 0.55 -27.63
C LYS A 405 -0.79 1.97 -28.03
N TYR A 406 0.25 2.56 -27.43
CA TYR A 406 0.62 3.96 -27.70
C TYR A 406 2.05 4.12 -28.23
N ASP A 407 2.99 3.32 -27.72
CA ASP A 407 4.41 3.49 -27.99
C ASP A 407 4.96 2.33 -28.82
N LYS A 408 5.83 2.65 -29.78
CA LYS A 408 6.54 1.63 -30.58
C LYS A 408 7.66 0.96 -29.79
N PHE A 409 8.27 1.69 -28.83
CA PHE A 409 9.29 1.22 -27.89
C PHE A 409 9.20 2.00 -26.59
N GLY A 410 9.65 1.40 -25.52
CA GLY A 410 9.89 2.07 -24.23
C GLY A 410 11.36 2.39 -24.08
N GLU A 411 11.69 3.44 -23.34
CA GLU A 411 13.06 3.87 -23.10
C GLU A 411 13.30 4.05 -21.60
N SER A 412 14.33 3.39 -21.07
CA SER A 412 14.80 3.57 -19.68
C SER A 412 16.20 4.13 -19.69
N VAL A 413 16.41 5.28 -19.03
CA VAL A 413 17.69 5.99 -19.04
C VAL A 413 18.15 6.24 -17.61
N MET A 414 19.36 5.78 -17.27
CA MET A 414 20.07 6.15 -16.05
C MET A 414 21.00 7.34 -16.32
N ILE A 415 21.25 8.16 -15.32
CA ILE A 415 22.08 9.36 -15.47
C ILE A 415 23.43 9.12 -14.86
N ALA A 416 24.50 9.26 -15.67
CA ALA A 416 25.88 9.27 -15.24
C ALA A 416 26.46 10.68 -15.24
N LYS A 417 27.35 10.96 -14.29
CA LYS A 417 28.07 12.24 -14.14
C LYS A 417 29.47 12.18 -14.74
N THR A 418 30.08 10.99 -14.76
CA THR A 418 31.42 10.73 -15.31
C THR A 418 31.40 9.51 -16.24
N ALA A 419 32.44 9.33 -17.03
CA ALA A 419 32.60 8.16 -17.90
C ALA A 419 32.68 6.88 -17.07
N ASP A 420 33.50 6.87 -16.01
CA ASP A 420 33.64 5.72 -15.11
C ASP A 420 32.29 5.31 -14.49
N GLU A 421 31.46 6.30 -14.11
CA GLU A 421 30.11 6.03 -13.60
C GLU A 421 29.20 5.46 -14.69
N ALA A 422 29.35 5.92 -15.95
CA ALA A 422 28.57 5.37 -17.06
C ALA A 422 28.92 3.91 -17.31
N ASP A 423 30.20 3.56 -17.32
CA ASP A 423 30.67 2.18 -17.47
C ASP A 423 30.20 1.31 -16.30
N PHE A 424 30.32 1.81 -15.07
CA PHE A 424 29.82 1.13 -13.88
C PHE A 424 28.32 0.84 -13.97
N LEU A 425 27.51 1.81 -14.36
CA LEU A 425 26.05 1.67 -14.47
C LEU A 425 25.67 0.71 -15.62
N MET A 426 26.41 0.74 -16.72
CA MET A 426 26.19 -0.19 -17.83
C MET A 426 26.42 -1.63 -17.39
N GLU A 427 27.54 -1.92 -16.75
CA GLU A 427 27.90 -3.27 -16.34
C GLU A 427 27.05 -3.79 -15.19
N ASN A 428 26.85 -2.97 -14.14
CA ASN A 428 26.25 -3.41 -12.88
C ASN A 428 24.74 -3.27 -12.81
N TYR A 429 24.08 -2.60 -13.77
CA TYR A 429 22.63 -2.43 -13.81
C TYR A 429 22.01 -2.83 -15.15
N VAL A 430 22.47 -2.22 -16.27
CA VAL A 430 21.83 -2.43 -17.57
C VAL A 430 22.07 -3.85 -18.07
N LEU A 431 23.33 -4.31 -18.03
CA LEU A 431 23.74 -5.66 -18.43
C LEU A 431 23.59 -6.71 -17.34
N ALA A 432 23.53 -6.29 -16.09
CA ALA A 432 23.45 -7.19 -14.94
C ALA A 432 22.15 -8.00 -14.90
N LYS A 433 22.27 -9.22 -14.35
CA LYS A 433 21.11 -10.04 -13.97
C LYS A 433 20.61 -9.59 -12.60
N PRO A 434 19.31 -9.70 -12.31
CA PRO A 434 18.78 -9.49 -10.96
C PRO A 434 19.45 -10.39 -9.93
N GLU A 435 19.42 -9.97 -8.69
CA GLU A 435 19.94 -10.74 -7.57
C GLU A 435 19.17 -12.05 -7.37
N ARG A 436 19.80 -13.00 -6.68
CA ARG A 436 19.15 -14.21 -6.19
C ARG A 436 18.14 -13.85 -5.10
N ILE A 437 16.99 -14.49 -5.13
CA ILE A 437 15.96 -14.37 -4.11
C ILE A 437 16.32 -15.27 -2.93
N TRP A 438 16.38 -14.66 -1.75
CA TRP A 438 16.65 -15.35 -0.49
C TRP A 438 15.41 -15.28 0.41
N SER A 439 15.14 -16.37 1.13
CA SER A 439 14.16 -16.32 2.20
C SER A 439 14.60 -15.32 3.29
N ARG A 440 13.67 -14.52 3.75
CA ARG A 440 13.85 -13.58 4.86
C ARG A 440 13.21 -14.06 6.16
N LEU A 441 12.83 -15.31 6.22
CA LEU A 441 12.17 -15.91 7.39
C LEU A 441 13.06 -16.00 8.62
N ALA A 442 14.38 -16.01 8.46
CA ALA A 442 15.37 -16.20 9.55
C ALA A 442 15.37 -15.10 10.63
N VAL A 443 14.65 -14.00 10.45
CA VAL A 443 14.56 -12.93 11.47
C VAL A 443 13.75 -13.43 12.66
N GLU A 444 14.35 -13.40 13.85
CA GLU A 444 13.75 -13.98 15.07
C GLU A 444 12.36 -13.44 15.40
N LYS A 445 12.13 -12.13 15.26
CA LYS A 445 10.82 -11.50 15.40
C LYS A 445 9.76 -12.20 14.54
N ILE A 446 10.11 -12.49 13.29
CA ILE A 446 9.21 -13.07 12.30
C ILE A 446 8.92 -14.54 12.63
N ILE A 447 9.98 -15.34 12.88
CA ILE A 447 9.81 -16.77 13.25
C ILE A 447 8.97 -16.87 14.52
N ARG A 448 9.21 -16.03 15.53
CA ARG A 448 8.47 -16.02 16.80
C ARG A 448 6.96 -15.87 16.59
N THR A 449 6.56 -14.91 15.76
CA THR A 449 5.16 -14.67 15.40
C THR A 449 4.56 -15.88 14.69
N HIS A 450 5.29 -16.50 13.77
CA HIS A 450 4.77 -17.64 13.01
C HIS A 450 4.82 -18.97 13.78
N VAL A 451 5.75 -19.17 14.71
CA VAL A 451 5.74 -20.32 15.65
C VAL A 451 4.50 -20.25 16.53
N LEU A 452 4.26 -19.10 17.19
CA LEU A 452 3.05 -18.93 18.00
C LEU A 452 1.78 -19.16 17.17
N SER A 453 1.70 -18.59 15.97
CA SER A 453 0.52 -18.76 15.12
C SER A 453 0.31 -20.20 14.65
N THR A 454 1.36 -20.96 14.44
CA THR A 454 1.27 -22.38 14.06
C THR A 454 0.66 -23.23 15.18
N ILE A 455 1.03 -22.92 16.43
CA ILE A 455 0.48 -23.58 17.63
C ILE A 455 -0.95 -23.09 17.90
N ALA A 456 -1.16 -21.78 17.92
CA ALA A 456 -2.44 -21.15 18.26
C ALA A 456 -3.56 -21.47 17.26
N SER A 457 -3.21 -21.67 15.99
CA SER A 457 -4.14 -22.09 14.95
C SER A 457 -4.20 -23.62 14.80
N ASP A 458 -3.69 -24.37 15.76
CA ASP A 458 -3.73 -25.83 15.84
C ASP A 458 -3.21 -26.58 14.57
N TYR A 459 -2.25 -25.97 13.85
CA TYR A 459 -1.58 -26.62 12.71
C TYR A 459 -0.52 -27.64 13.15
N ALA A 460 0.04 -27.45 14.36
CA ALA A 460 0.98 -28.36 14.98
C ALA A 460 0.88 -28.26 16.51
N HIS A 461 0.93 -29.41 17.18
CA HIS A 461 0.82 -29.55 18.64
C HIS A 461 2.04 -30.22 19.27
N THR A 462 3.07 -30.52 18.51
CA THR A 462 4.31 -31.16 18.98
C THR A 462 5.51 -30.47 18.38
N GLU A 463 6.68 -30.57 19.02
CA GLU A 463 7.92 -30.03 18.45
C GLU A 463 8.18 -30.57 17.05
N GLU A 464 8.04 -31.89 16.85
CA GLU A 464 8.24 -32.48 15.51
C GLU A 464 7.22 -31.99 14.48
N GLY A 465 5.96 -31.77 14.89
CA GLY A 465 4.94 -31.18 14.01
C GLY A 465 5.30 -29.74 13.58
N ILE A 466 5.83 -28.93 14.52
CA ILE A 466 6.31 -27.57 14.21
C ILE A 466 7.51 -27.64 13.27
N TYR A 467 8.48 -28.51 13.51
CA TYR A 467 9.62 -28.70 12.61
C TYR A 467 9.18 -29.20 11.23
N ALA A 468 8.23 -30.14 11.18
CA ALA A 468 7.68 -30.65 9.92
C ALA A 468 7.00 -29.55 9.09
N PHE A 469 6.33 -28.60 9.75
CA PHE A 469 5.79 -27.42 9.07
C PHE A 469 6.89 -26.53 8.50
N PHE A 470 7.86 -26.13 9.34
CA PHE A 470 8.94 -25.23 8.90
C PHE A 470 9.86 -25.85 7.85
N ARG A 471 9.99 -27.19 7.78
CA ARG A 471 10.67 -27.90 6.68
C ARG A 471 10.02 -27.69 5.32
N LYS A 472 8.75 -27.26 5.25
CA LYS A 472 8.02 -26.94 4.00
C LYS A 472 8.23 -25.51 3.53
N THR A 473 8.94 -24.68 4.28
CA THR A 473 9.22 -23.29 3.91
C THR A 473 10.33 -23.19 2.88
N PHE A 474 10.37 -22.06 2.15
CA PHE A 474 11.46 -21.75 1.23
C PHE A 474 12.80 -21.59 1.95
N TYR A 475 12.76 -21.11 3.20
CA TYR A 475 13.94 -21.06 4.05
C TYR A 475 14.57 -22.44 4.24
N ALA A 476 13.79 -23.45 4.60
CA ALA A 476 14.30 -24.80 4.78
C ALA A 476 14.74 -25.46 3.46
N TYR A 477 14.20 -25.00 2.34
CA TYR A 477 14.64 -25.44 1.01
C TYR A 477 16.02 -24.88 0.64
N GLN A 478 16.34 -23.66 1.11
CA GLN A 478 17.63 -22.99 0.84
C GLN A 478 18.73 -23.29 1.85
N TYR A 479 18.37 -23.58 3.11
CA TYR A 479 19.30 -23.68 4.23
C TYR A 479 19.16 -24.99 5.00
N ASP A 480 20.15 -25.29 5.86
CA ASP A 480 20.11 -26.45 6.73
C ASP A 480 18.98 -26.35 7.77
N VAL A 481 18.18 -27.39 7.84
CA VAL A 481 17.04 -27.52 8.77
C VAL A 481 17.50 -27.44 10.25
N LYS A 482 18.73 -27.86 10.58
CA LYS A 482 19.26 -27.81 11.96
C LYS A 482 19.38 -26.38 12.49
N ALA A 483 19.70 -25.41 11.64
CA ALA A 483 19.79 -24.01 12.03
C ALA A 483 18.43 -23.47 12.48
N ILE A 484 17.36 -23.78 11.74
CA ILE A 484 16.00 -23.34 12.09
C ILE A 484 15.48 -24.00 13.36
N GLN A 485 15.82 -25.30 13.61
CA GLN A 485 15.44 -26.01 14.82
C GLN A 485 15.97 -25.32 16.08
N THR A 486 17.24 -24.89 16.06
CA THR A 486 17.85 -24.18 17.17
C THR A 486 17.11 -22.87 17.50
N VAL A 487 16.72 -22.11 16.48
CA VAL A 487 15.96 -20.87 16.65
C VAL A 487 14.55 -21.17 17.16
N ILE A 488 13.86 -22.17 16.61
CA ILE A 488 12.53 -22.58 17.06
C ILE A 488 12.56 -23.00 18.53
N ASN A 489 13.54 -23.79 18.97
CA ASN A 489 13.66 -24.22 20.36
C ASN A 489 13.83 -23.05 21.34
N ARG A 490 14.62 -22.06 20.95
CA ARG A 490 14.76 -20.83 21.74
C ARG A 490 13.45 -20.07 21.84
N ILE A 491 12.73 -19.97 20.73
CA ILE A 491 11.42 -19.32 20.68
C ILE A 491 10.37 -20.09 21.50
N LEU A 492 10.33 -21.41 21.44
CA LEU A 492 9.39 -22.22 22.24
C LEU A 492 9.63 -22.02 23.74
N ARG A 493 10.89 -21.97 24.19
CA ARG A 493 11.20 -21.64 25.59
C ARG A 493 10.72 -20.25 25.95
N PHE A 494 11.05 -19.24 25.12
CA PHE A 494 10.57 -17.87 25.32
C PHE A 494 9.03 -17.80 25.42
N LEU A 495 8.31 -18.43 24.50
CA LEU A 495 6.83 -18.42 24.53
C LEU A 495 6.25 -19.17 25.74
N HIS A 496 6.94 -20.20 26.24
CA HIS A 496 6.57 -20.92 27.44
C HIS A 496 6.82 -20.09 28.69
N ASP A 497 7.99 -19.48 28.82
CA ASP A 497 8.38 -18.64 29.95
C ASP A 497 7.47 -17.42 30.07
N GLU A 498 6.97 -16.89 28.93
CA GLU A 498 6.03 -15.76 28.86
C GLU A 498 4.55 -16.21 28.91
N GLU A 499 4.26 -17.45 29.27
CA GLU A 499 2.91 -17.99 29.42
C GLU A 499 2.02 -17.90 28.16
N MET A 500 2.61 -17.82 26.96
CA MET A 500 1.87 -17.83 25.70
C MET A 500 1.54 -19.23 25.21
N ILE A 501 2.34 -20.21 25.62
CA ILE A 501 2.10 -21.63 25.37
C ILE A 501 2.27 -22.42 26.67
N CYS A 502 1.66 -23.60 26.72
CA CYS A 502 1.83 -24.57 27.79
C CYS A 502 2.13 -25.95 27.21
N VAL A 503 2.84 -26.77 27.97
CA VAL A 503 3.20 -28.14 27.62
C VAL A 503 2.38 -29.09 28.46
N VAL A 504 1.65 -30.02 27.84
CA VAL A 504 0.84 -31.05 28.49
C VAL A 504 1.22 -32.39 27.90
N GLY A 505 2.05 -33.15 28.60
CA GLY A 505 2.68 -34.36 28.04
C GLY A 505 3.60 -33.96 26.88
N ASP A 506 3.39 -34.56 25.74
CA ASP A 506 4.14 -34.24 24.50
C ASP A 506 3.47 -33.14 23.64
N GLN A 507 2.33 -32.60 24.11
CA GLN A 507 1.59 -31.57 23.38
C GLN A 507 1.96 -30.16 23.83
N ILE A 508 2.17 -29.30 22.85
CA ILE A 508 2.36 -27.86 23.00
C ILE A 508 1.06 -27.16 22.59
N LEU A 509 0.45 -26.46 23.53
CA LEU A 509 -0.85 -25.81 23.33
C LEU A 509 -0.72 -24.30 23.56
N ALA A 510 -1.43 -23.50 22.80
CA ALA A 510 -1.50 -22.06 23.06
C ALA A 510 -2.42 -21.78 24.26
N THR A 511 -1.96 -20.93 25.17
CA THR A 511 -2.79 -20.40 26.25
C THR A 511 -3.86 -19.43 25.67
N LYS A 512 -4.79 -18.97 26.50
CA LYS A 512 -5.75 -17.95 26.09
C LYS A 512 -5.05 -16.67 25.61
N LEU A 513 -3.99 -16.26 26.30
CA LEU A 513 -3.17 -15.10 25.92
C LEU A 513 -2.49 -15.34 24.58
N GLY A 514 -1.74 -16.45 24.43
CA GLY A 514 -1.03 -16.75 23.17
C GLY A 514 -1.96 -16.89 21.99
N ARG A 515 -3.14 -17.51 22.16
CA ARG A 515 -4.15 -17.61 21.09
C ARG A 515 -4.64 -16.22 20.66
N ARG A 516 -5.01 -15.35 21.62
CA ARG A 516 -5.52 -14.03 21.32
C ARG A 516 -4.45 -13.12 20.67
N VAL A 517 -3.21 -13.17 21.16
CA VAL A 517 -2.06 -12.46 20.53
C VAL A 517 -1.88 -12.88 19.08
N SER A 518 -1.98 -14.18 18.78
CA SER A 518 -1.90 -14.68 17.41
C SER A 518 -3.04 -14.20 16.52
N GLU A 519 -4.29 -14.23 17.02
CA GLU A 519 -5.48 -13.78 16.28
C GLU A 519 -5.43 -12.28 15.98
N LEU A 520 -4.98 -11.46 16.94
CA LEU A 520 -4.78 -10.01 16.79
C LEU A 520 -3.66 -9.63 15.81
N TYR A 521 -2.92 -10.62 15.35
CA TYR A 521 -1.84 -10.44 14.35
C TYR A 521 -0.66 -9.61 14.88
N ILE A 522 -0.45 -9.50 16.17
CA ILE A 522 0.67 -8.78 16.80
C ILE A 522 1.84 -9.70 17.12
N ASP A 523 3.04 -9.10 17.22
CA ASP A 523 4.23 -9.79 17.73
C ASP A 523 3.99 -10.28 19.17
N PRO A 524 4.35 -11.51 19.52
CA PRO A 524 4.35 -11.97 20.93
C PRO A 524 4.97 -10.98 21.91
N LEU A 525 6.07 -10.30 21.54
CA LEU A 525 6.69 -9.29 22.40
C LEU A 525 5.79 -8.06 22.61
N SER A 526 5.06 -7.62 21.57
CA SER A 526 4.04 -6.57 21.73
C SER A 526 2.94 -7.03 22.71
N GLY A 527 2.52 -8.29 22.60
CA GLY A 527 1.56 -8.89 23.54
C GLY A 527 2.05 -8.89 24.98
N ILE A 528 3.34 -9.18 25.22
CA ILE A 528 3.99 -9.12 26.54
C ILE A 528 4.00 -7.69 27.07
N ILE A 529 4.47 -6.74 26.29
CA ILE A 529 4.51 -5.31 26.67
C ILE A 529 3.11 -4.82 27.08
N ILE A 530 2.09 -5.16 26.29
CA ILE A 530 0.70 -4.80 26.59
C ILE A 530 0.22 -5.52 27.86
N ARG A 531 0.49 -6.83 28.02
CA ARG A 531 0.15 -7.61 29.21
C ARG A 531 0.71 -6.96 30.48
N ASP A 532 2.01 -6.67 30.46
CA ASP A 532 2.74 -6.14 31.60
C ASP A 532 2.22 -4.74 31.98
N ALA A 533 1.94 -3.91 30.98
CA ALA A 533 1.33 -2.61 31.18
C ALA A 533 -0.10 -2.68 31.73
N LEU A 534 -0.91 -3.65 31.27
CA LEU A 534 -2.26 -3.88 31.84
C LEU A 534 -2.24 -4.35 33.29
N GLN A 535 -1.18 -5.05 33.70
CA GLN A 535 -0.96 -5.50 35.08
C GLN A 535 -0.33 -4.41 35.94
N ALA A 536 0.48 -3.53 35.32
CA ALA A 536 1.07 -2.40 36.03
C ALA A 536 -0.01 -1.39 36.42
N LYS A 537 0.22 -0.69 37.53
CA LYS A 537 -0.60 0.45 37.96
C LYS A 537 0.26 1.68 37.86
N PRO A 538 0.21 2.43 36.73
CA PRO A 538 0.93 3.69 36.66
C PRO A 538 0.41 4.65 37.73
N SER A 539 1.25 5.57 38.18
CA SER A 539 0.87 6.56 39.18
C SER A 539 -0.25 7.46 38.67
N ILE A 540 -0.25 7.75 37.39
CA ILE A 540 -1.24 8.58 36.68
C ILE A 540 -1.54 7.93 35.34
N LEU A 541 -2.81 7.58 35.10
CA LEU A 541 -3.30 7.04 33.84
C LEU A 541 -3.69 8.20 32.90
N THR A 542 -2.97 8.37 31.80
CA THR A 542 -3.22 9.41 30.80
C THR A 542 -3.27 8.86 29.38
N GLU A 543 -3.82 9.66 28.47
CA GLU A 543 -3.80 9.40 27.03
C GLU A 543 -2.35 9.34 26.50
N PHE A 544 -1.49 10.26 26.95
CA PHE A 544 -0.09 10.31 26.55
C PHE A 544 0.67 9.02 26.96
N GLY A 545 0.48 8.55 28.19
CA GLY A 545 1.10 7.30 28.66
C GLY A 545 0.72 6.09 27.81
N LEU A 546 -0.57 5.95 27.44
CA LEU A 546 -1.02 4.88 26.54
C LEU A 546 -0.49 5.02 25.11
N LEU A 547 -0.42 6.24 24.58
CA LEU A 547 0.13 6.48 23.25
C LEU A 547 1.65 6.19 23.21
N GLN A 548 2.39 6.49 24.29
CA GLN A 548 3.80 6.13 24.39
C GLN A 548 3.99 4.60 24.52
N LEU A 549 3.17 3.93 25.33
CA LEU A 549 3.20 2.48 25.46
C LEU A 549 2.99 1.79 24.10
N VAL A 550 2.01 2.23 23.34
CA VAL A 550 1.75 1.72 21.98
C VAL A 550 2.96 1.98 21.07
N ALA A 551 3.59 3.17 21.19
CA ALA A 551 4.80 3.50 20.43
C ALA A 551 6.02 2.64 20.82
N HIS A 552 6.07 2.13 22.04
CA HIS A 552 7.12 1.24 22.55
C HIS A 552 7.04 -0.20 21.98
N THR A 553 5.88 -0.60 21.45
CA THR A 553 5.72 -1.95 20.90
C THR A 553 6.53 -2.15 19.61
N PRO A 554 7.12 -3.35 19.39
CA PRO A 554 7.82 -3.68 18.14
C PRO A 554 6.98 -3.52 16.86
N ASP A 555 5.65 -3.53 16.97
CA ASP A 555 4.71 -3.43 15.85
C ASP A 555 4.42 -1.98 15.44
N MET A 556 4.81 -0.98 16.24
CA MET A 556 4.72 0.44 15.89
C MET A 556 5.85 0.88 14.93
N GLY A 557 6.26 0.09 14.01
CA GLY A 557 7.33 0.48 13.09
C GLY A 557 6.84 1.20 11.83
N PRO A 558 7.65 2.14 11.29
CA PRO A 558 8.81 2.76 11.91
C PRO A 558 8.43 3.91 12.85
N ILE A 559 9.10 4.01 13.99
CA ILE A 559 8.96 5.13 14.92
C ILE A 559 9.52 6.43 14.31
N MET A 560 9.05 7.57 14.81
CA MET A 560 9.48 8.89 14.32
C MET A 560 10.82 9.29 14.93
N ARG A 561 11.91 9.08 14.20
CA ARG A 561 13.26 9.41 14.70
C ARG A 561 13.39 10.91 15.00
N PRO A 562 13.94 11.29 16.17
CA PRO A 562 14.18 12.68 16.51
C PRO A 562 15.39 13.24 15.72
N TYR A 563 15.32 14.52 15.37
CA TYR A 563 16.50 15.24 14.91
C TYR A 563 17.34 15.67 16.11
N GLN A 564 18.65 15.87 15.91
CA GLN A 564 19.56 16.30 16.99
C GLN A 564 19.05 17.53 17.76
N ARG A 565 18.49 18.51 17.05
CA ARG A 565 17.94 19.75 17.62
C ARG A 565 16.68 19.55 18.50
N GLU A 566 16.07 18.36 18.45
CA GLU A 566 14.84 18.04 19.19
C GLU A 566 15.13 17.28 20.50
N MET A 567 16.34 16.71 20.62
CA MET A 567 16.71 15.81 21.72
C MET A 567 16.50 16.43 23.10
N ASP A 568 17.00 17.65 23.32
CA ASP A 568 16.87 18.34 24.62
C ASP A 568 15.41 18.56 25.01
N LYS A 569 14.59 18.99 24.06
CA LYS A 569 13.16 19.19 24.27
C LYS A 569 12.43 17.88 24.59
N LEU A 570 12.79 16.81 23.89
CA LEU A 570 12.20 15.49 24.14
C LEU A 570 12.61 14.96 25.51
N THR A 571 13.86 15.17 25.94
CA THR A 571 14.33 14.82 27.28
C THR A 571 13.52 15.53 28.36
N VAL A 572 13.25 16.83 28.20
CA VAL A 572 12.36 17.56 29.13
C VAL A 572 10.96 16.96 29.14
N THR A 573 10.40 16.64 27.97
CA THR A 573 9.08 16.00 27.87
C THR A 573 9.04 14.64 28.60
N VAL A 574 10.11 13.84 28.52
CA VAL A 574 10.20 12.56 29.27
C VAL A 574 10.10 12.79 30.76
N GLU A 575 10.81 13.79 31.30
CA GLU A 575 10.77 14.10 32.72
C GLU A 575 9.39 14.63 33.17
N ASP A 576 8.76 15.49 32.38
CA ASP A 576 7.44 16.05 32.67
C ASP A 576 6.36 14.95 32.75
N HIS A 577 6.47 13.89 31.90
CA HIS A 577 5.51 12.79 31.82
C HIS A 577 5.96 11.49 32.51
N ARG A 578 7.06 11.50 33.26
CA ARG A 578 7.67 10.32 33.88
C ARG A 578 6.68 9.44 34.65
N GLN A 579 5.74 10.05 35.39
CA GLN A 579 4.76 9.33 36.21
C GLN A 579 3.61 8.68 35.42
N GLU A 580 3.50 9.03 34.14
CA GLU A 580 2.46 8.52 33.23
C GLU A 580 2.94 7.33 32.40
N LEU A 581 4.27 7.10 32.37
CA LEU A 581 4.88 6.07 31.54
C LEU A 581 4.72 4.68 32.16
N PHE A 582 4.42 3.70 31.32
CA PHE A 582 4.26 2.29 31.72
C PHE A 582 5.57 1.50 31.63
N VAL A 583 6.58 2.05 30.98
CA VAL A 583 7.84 1.37 30.66
C VAL A 583 9.02 2.09 31.32
N GLU A 584 10.07 1.34 31.62
CA GLU A 584 11.29 1.91 32.16
C GLU A 584 11.98 2.80 31.13
N ILE A 585 12.47 3.94 31.60
CA ILE A 585 13.23 4.88 30.77
C ILE A 585 14.67 4.36 30.68
N PRO A 586 15.21 4.09 29.48
CA PRO A 586 16.60 3.67 29.32
C PRO A 586 17.58 4.71 29.89
N ASP A 587 18.67 4.25 30.50
CA ASP A 587 19.70 5.13 31.05
C ASP A 587 20.48 5.79 29.92
N GLN A 588 20.41 7.11 29.82
CA GLN A 588 21.06 7.90 28.78
C GLN A 588 22.57 7.69 28.69
N LEU A 589 23.24 7.40 29.81
CA LEU A 589 24.70 7.24 29.87
C LEU A 589 25.16 5.79 29.57
N ARG A 590 24.31 4.82 29.90
CA ARG A 590 24.63 3.40 29.74
C ARG A 590 24.11 2.81 28.43
N ASP A 591 22.97 3.31 27.95
CA ASP A 591 22.30 2.84 26.73
C ASP A 591 21.87 4.01 25.85
N HIS A 592 22.85 4.65 25.19
CA HIS A 592 22.60 5.78 24.29
C HIS A 592 21.67 5.43 23.14
N VAL A 593 21.73 4.21 22.62
CA VAL A 593 20.93 3.78 21.48
C VAL A 593 19.50 3.56 21.94
N GLY A 594 19.28 2.80 23.00
CA GLY A 594 17.95 2.57 23.56
C GLY A 594 17.29 3.88 23.99
N TYR A 595 18.07 4.83 24.58
CA TYR A 595 17.53 6.14 24.94
C TYR A 595 17.13 6.97 23.70
N ALA A 596 17.91 6.95 22.63
CA ALA A 596 17.56 7.65 21.39
C ALA A 596 16.31 7.05 20.72
N ASP A 597 16.17 5.73 20.71
CA ASP A 597 14.95 5.06 20.22
C ASP A 597 13.75 5.41 21.10
N PHE A 598 13.91 5.41 22.44
CA PHE A 598 12.88 5.82 23.38
C PHE A 598 12.41 7.27 23.15
N LEU A 599 13.33 8.21 22.88
CA LEU A 599 12.95 9.58 22.48
C LEU A 599 12.15 9.59 21.17
N GLY A 600 12.41 8.67 20.26
CA GLY A 600 11.60 8.48 19.05
C GLY A 600 10.17 8.04 19.35
N GLU A 601 9.99 7.15 20.34
CA GLU A 601 8.67 6.71 20.82
C GLU A 601 7.92 7.89 21.47
N VAL A 602 8.60 8.65 22.33
CA VAL A 602 8.05 9.87 22.94
C VAL A 602 7.64 10.89 21.87
N LYS A 603 8.47 11.13 20.85
CA LYS A 603 8.10 11.97 19.72
C LYS A 603 6.87 11.45 18.99
N THR A 604 6.77 10.14 18.78
CA THR A 604 5.59 9.50 18.16
C THR A 604 4.34 9.73 18.99
N ALA A 605 4.42 9.56 20.32
CA ALA A 605 3.32 9.84 21.24
C ALA A 605 2.90 11.32 21.21
N MET A 606 3.87 12.27 21.17
CA MET A 606 3.58 13.70 21.05
C MET A 606 2.85 14.06 19.75
N VAL A 607 3.21 13.42 18.64
CA VAL A 607 2.53 13.62 17.36
C VAL A 607 1.09 13.11 17.42
N LEU A 608 0.88 11.90 17.96
CA LEU A 608 -0.44 11.31 18.13
C LEU A 608 -1.30 12.13 19.10
N ASN A 609 -0.72 12.61 20.21
CA ASN A 609 -1.41 13.48 21.17
C ASN A 609 -1.81 14.80 20.50
N SER A 610 -0.91 15.41 19.70
CA SER A 610 -1.24 16.61 18.93
C SER A 610 -2.34 16.36 17.91
N TRP A 611 -2.38 15.18 17.31
CA TRP A 611 -3.42 14.77 16.38
C TRP A 611 -4.79 14.67 17.04
N ILE A 612 -4.91 14.02 18.19
CA ILE A 612 -6.17 13.92 18.95
C ILE A 612 -6.59 15.24 19.61
N GLU A 613 -5.66 16.19 19.78
CA GLU A 613 -5.90 17.57 20.18
C GLU A 613 -6.27 18.50 19.00
N GLU A 614 -6.54 17.91 17.83
CA GLU A 614 -7.01 18.56 16.61
C GLU A 614 -6.02 19.52 15.93
N LEU A 615 -4.72 19.37 16.16
CA LEU A 615 -3.75 20.12 15.36
C LEU A 615 -3.95 19.76 13.88
N ALA A 616 -3.96 20.78 13.01
CA ALA A 616 -4.04 20.58 11.58
C ALA A 616 -2.81 19.83 11.05
N GLU A 617 -2.95 19.07 9.96
CA GLU A 617 -1.83 18.33 9.34
C GLU A 617 -0.65 19.24 9.02
N GLU A 618 -0.91 20.47 8.58
CA GLU A 618 0.12 21.48 8.32
C GLU A 618 0.91 21.87 9.57
N GLN A 619 0.24 22.04 10.70
CA GLN A 619 0.88 22.36 11.99
C GLN A 619 1.72 21.20 12.50
N ILE A 620 1.25 19.95 12.29
CA ILE A 620 2.01 18.73 12.62
C ILE A 620 3.28 18.65 11.76
N LEU A 621 3.15 18.92 10.45
CA LEU A 621 4.28 18.95 9.52
C LEU A 621 5.33 19.99 9.95
N GLN A 622 4.90 21.21 10.28
CA GLN A 622 5.80 22.30 10.71
C GLN A 622 6.47 22.02 12.05
N ARG A 623 5.71 21.49 13.02
CA ARG A 623 6.19 21.28 14.39
C ARG A 623 7.09 20.06 14.54
N PHE A 624 6.75 18.95 13.85
CA PHE A 624 7.39 17.65 14.03
C PHE A 624 8.11 17.15 12.78
N SER A 625 7.99 17.84 11.64
CA SER A 625 8.50 17.42 10.33
C SER A 625 7.92 16.07 9.86
N VAL A 626 6.67 15.79 10.23
CA VAL A 626 5.94 14.55 9.89
C VAL A 626 4.97 14.84 8.74
N GLN A 627 5.14 14.13 7.63
CA GLN A 627 4.28 14.30 6.46
C GLN A 627 2.92 13.61 6.66
N PRO A 628 1.83 14.09 6.03
CA PRO A 628 0.47 13.53 6.21
C PRO A 628 0.38 12.03 5.97
N GLY A 629 1.08 11.49 4.96
CA GLY A 629 1.08 10.04 4.69
C GLY A 629 1.78 9.22 5.78
N ASP A 630 2.80 9.77 6.45
CA ASP A 630 3.45 9.11 7.59
C ASP A 630 2.58 9.18 8.84
N LEU A 631 1.94 10.34 9.07
CA LEU A 631 0.95 10.52 10.13
C LEU A 631 -0.18 9.50 9.99
N TYR A 632 -0.77 9.38 8.80
CA TYR A 632 -1.86 8.43 8.53
C TYR A 632 -1.44 6.98 8.83
N ARG A 633 -0.25 6.57 8.42
CA ARG A 633 0.27 5.23 8.72
C ARG A 633 0.44 5.01 10.22
N THR A 634 0.97 5.99 10.94
CA THR A 634 1.13 5.92 12.39
C THR A 634 -0.23 5.83 13.09
N VAL A 635 -1.22 6.59 12.64
CA VAL A 635 -2.61 6.53 13.13
C VAL A 635 -3.20 5.12 12.93
N GLU A 636 -3.03 4.51 11.75
CA GLU A 636 -3.55 3.16 11.49
C GLU A 636 -2.88 2.08 12.37
N ASN A 637 -1.55 2.17 12.56
CA ASN A 637 -0.84 1.25 13.45
C ASN A 637 -1.28 1.45 14.91
N THR A 638 -1.45 2.70 15.34
CA THR A 638 -1.92 3.03 16.70
C THR A 638 -3.33 2.46 16.96
N LYS A 639 -4.25 2.63 16.03
CA LYS A 639 -5.59 2.04 16.11
C LYS A 639 -5.54 0.54 16.30
N TRP A 640 -4.76 -0.15 15.49
CA TRP A 640 -4.59 -1.59 15.55
C TRP A 640 -4.05 -2.04 16.91
N LEU A 641 -3.03 -1.36 17.44
CA LEU A 641 -2.42 -1.71 18.73
C LEU A 641 -3.28 -1.34 19.94
N LEU A 642 -4.02 -0.23 19.88
CA LEU A 642 -5.02 0.12 20.92
C LEU A 642 -6.17 -0.89 20.93
N HIS A 643 -6.64 -1.34 19.75
CA HIS A 643 -7.61 -2.43 19.66
C HIS A 643 -7.05 -3.74 20.25
N ALA A 644 -5.78 -4.05 19.98
CA ALA A 644 -5.14 -5.21 20.61
C ALA A 644 -5.10 -5.09 22.15
N MET A 645 -4.85 -3.91 22.68
CA MET A 645 -4.87 -3.65 24.12
C MET A 645 -6.28 -3.83 24.71
N GLU A 646 -7.32 -3.33 24.02
CA GLU A 646 -8.73 -3.54 24.39
C GLU A 646 -9.05 -5.03 24.50
N GLU A 647 -8.70 -5.81 23.48
CA GLU A 647 -9.00 -7.23 23.38
C GLU A 647 -8.17 -8.13 24.31
N LEU A 648 -6.97 -7.71 24.68
CA LEU A 648 -6.14 -8.42 25.67
C LEU A 648 -6.55 -8.11 27.11
N SER A 649 -7.14 -6.96 27.38
CA SER A 649 -7.52 -6.55 28.74
C SER A 649 -8.42 -7.57 29.47
N PRO A 650 -9.48 -8.15 28.88
CA PRO A 650 -10.30 -9.17 29.53
C PRO A 650 -9.54 -10.48 29.83
N VAL A 651 -8.50 -10.77 29.04
CA VAL A 651 -7.71 -12.00 29.15
C VAL A 651 -6.68 -11.89 30.29
N VAL A 652 -6.10 -10.70 30.47
CA VAL A 652 -4.94 -10.48 31.34
C VAL A 652 -5.33 -10.01 32.74
N ALA A 653 -6.00 -8.88 32.88
CA ALA A 653 -6.09 -8.20 34.19
C ALA A 653 -7.46 -7.59 34.50
N LYS A 654 -8.41 -7.55 33.57
CA LYS A 654 -9.72 -6.87 33.74
C LYS A 654 -9.59 -5.42 34.23
N ASN A 655 -8.57 -4.71 33.79
CA ASN A 655 -8.37 -3.31 34.15
C ASN A 655 -9.37 -2.44 33.36
N LYS A 656 -10.49 -2.11 34.00
CA LYS A 656 -11.60 -1.38 33.35
C LYS A 656 -11.21 0.02 32.90
N ASP A 657 -10.34 0.69 33.66
CA ASP A 657 -9.97 2.08 33.36
C ASP A 657 -9.08 2.16 32.10
N VAL A 658 -8.07 1.29 32.00
CA VAL A 658 -7.23 1.19 30.81
C VAL A 658 -8.05 0.76 29.60
N THR A 659 -8.95 -0.23 29.76
CA THR A 659 -9.82 -0.67 28.66
C THR A 659 -10.72 0.47 28.17
N ALA A 660 -11.36 1.20 29.09
CA ALA A 660 -12.24 2.32 28.72
C ALA A 660 -11.47 3.43 27.99
N LEU A 661 -10.27 3.78 28.49
CA LEU A 661 -9.43 4.80 27.85
C LEU A 661 -8.91 4.33 26.50
N SER A 662 -8.54 3.05 26.34
CA SER A 662 -8.10 2.48 25.06
C SER A 662 -9.21 2.55 24.00
N ASN A 663 -10.45 2.17 24.36
CA ASN A 663 -11.61 2.23 23.46
C ASN A 663 -11.90 3.66 23.00
N GLU A 664 -11.86 4.63 23.93
CA GLU A 664 -12.02 6.03 23.61
C GLU A 664 -10.91 6.51 22.65
N LEU A 665 -9.66 6.13 22.94
CA LEU A 665 -8.51 6.51 22.12
C LEU A 665 -8.56 5.91 20.70
N VAL A 666 -9.06 4.68 20.50
CA VAL A 666 -9.25 4.10 19.17
C VAL A 666 -10.06 5.04 18.27
N GLU A 667 -11.20 5.52 18.77
CA GLU A 667 -12.07 6.45 18.02
C GLU A 667 -11.41 7.81 17.81
N ARG A 668 -10.83 8.39 18.86
CA ARG A 668 -10.18 9.69 18.79
C ARG A 668 -8.97 9.70 17.86
N VAL A 669 -8.11 8.70 17.95
CA VAL A 669 -6.96 8.54 17.05
C VAL A 669 -7.41 8.32 15.62
N SER A 670 -8.43 7.48 15.40
CA SER A 670 -8.97 7.22 14.06
C SER A 670 -9.40 8.49 13.33
N LYS A 671 -9.98 9.44 14.05
CA LYS A 671 -10.62 10.64 13.50
C LYS A 671 -9.83 11.93 13.74
N GLY A 672 -8.83 11.91 14.63
CA GLY A 672 -8.03 13.09 15.02
C GLY A 672 -8.88 14.14 15.71
N ILE A 673 -9.58 13.76 16.80
CA ILE A 673 -10.57 14.62 17.47
C ILE A 673 -10.42 14.60 18.98
N LYS A 674 -10.85 15.67 19.61
CA LYS A 674 -11.08 15.75 21.05
C LYS A 674 -12.32 14.95 21.47
N ARG A 675 -12.38 14.60 22.76
CA ARG A 675 -13.45 13.79 23.33
C ARG A 675 -14.86 14.36 23.08
N GLU A 676 -15.02 15.69 23.21
CA GLU A 676 -16.31 16.35 23.03
C GLU A 676 -16.87 16.24 21.60
N LEU A 677 -16.03 16.00 20.57
CA LEU A 677 -16.50 15.85 19.20
C LEU A 677 -16.98 14.43 18.85
N MET A 678 -16.71 13.42 19.67
CA MET A 678 -17.04 12.03 19.37
C MET A 678 -18.49 11.82 18.91
N PRO A 679 -19.52 12.37 19.59
CA PRO A 679 -20.90 12.17 19.15
C PRO A 679 -21.21 12.77 17.78
N ILE A 680 -20.64 13.95 17.47
CA ILE A 680 -20.90 14.68 16.23
C ILE A 680 -20.20 14.01 15.04
N VAL A 681 -18.97 13.58 15.25
CA VAL A 681 -18.13 12.96 14.20
C VAL A 681 -18.51 11.48 13.98
N ALA A 682 -19.34 10.88 14.83
CA ALA A 682 -19.97 9.60 14.56
C ALA A 682 -20.97 9.66 13.38
N LEU A 683 -21.48 10.86 13.05
CA LEU A 683 -22.39 11.04 11.92
C LEU A 683 -21.69 10.90 10.58
N GLU A 684 -22.28 10.13 9.68
CA GLU A 684 -21.72 9.87 8.35
C GLU A 684 -21.61 11.16 7.51
N GLY A 685 -20.42 11.41 7.00
CA GLY A 685 -20.09 12.63 6.23
C GLY A 685 -19.56 13.78 7.07
N VAL A 686 -19.48 13.63 8.41
CA VAL A 686 -18.93 14.63 9.31
C VAL A 686 -17.53 14.19 9.74
N GLY A 687 -16.49 14.79 9.15
CA GLY A 687 -15.11 14.64 9.58
C GLY A 687 -14.73 15.68 10.65
N ARG A 688 -13.48 15.62 11.15
CA ARG A 688 -12.99 16.47 12.26
C ARG A 688 -13.18 17.96 12.02
N VAL A 689 -12.87 18.46 10.83
CA VAL A 689 -12.98 19.89 10.50
C VAL A 689 -14.43 20.35 10.55
N ARG A 690 -15.33 19.59 9.89
CA ARG A 690 -16.78 19.90 9.91
C ARG A 690 -17.38 19.73 11.30
N GLY A 691 -16.98 18.69 12.03
CA GLY A 691 -17.41 18.47 13.41
C GLY A 691 -17.05 19.64 14.30
N ARG A 692 -15.84 20.18 14.18
CA ARG A 692 -15.40 21.36 14.95
C ARG A 692 -16.17 22.62 14.56
N ILE A 693 -16.45 22.83 13.29
CA ILE A 693 -17.29 23.95 12.82
C ILE A 693 -18.70 23.84 13.42
N ILE A 694 -19.33 22.66 13.34
CA ILE A 694 -20.67 22.41 13.90
C ILE A 694 -20.67 22.68 15.42
N PHE A 695 -19.70 22.12 16.14
CA PHE A 695 -19.57 22.29 17.60
C PHE A 695 -19.40 23.76 18.00
N ASN A 696 -18.50 24.49 17.33
CA ASN A 696 -18.24 25.90 17.61
C ASN A 696 -19.41 26.82 17.21
N SER A 697 -20.29 26.35 16.32
CA SER A 697 -21.52 27.07 15.95
C SER A 697 -22.67 26.87 16.93
N GLY A 698 -22.43 26.19 18.07
CA GLY A 698 -23.41 26.02 19.14
C GLY A 698 -24.14 24.67 19.12
N TYR A 699 -23.90 23.80 18.14
CA TYR A 699 -24.48 22.46 18.07
C TYR A 699 -23.53 21.44 18.71
N GLN A 700 -23.59 21.32 20.03
CA GLN A 700 -22.63 20.51 20.80
C GLN A 700 -23.10 19.07 21.03
N THR A 701 -24.40 18.82 20.92
CA THR A 701 -25.01 17.50 21.11
C THR A 701 -25.80 17.03 19.89
N LEU A 702 -26.09 15.74 19.81
CA LEU A 702 -26.99 15.20 18.77
C LEU A 702 -28.40 15.77 18.85
N GLU A 703 -28.86 16.13 20.07
CA GLU A 703 -30.16 16.73 20.29
C GLU A 703 -30.20 18.16 19.74
N ASP A 704 -29.14 18.96 19.86
CA ASP A 704 -29.05 20.29 19.24
C ASP A 704 -29.16 20.14 17.72
N LEU A 705 -28.49 19.19 17.09
CA LEU A 705 -28.60 18.93 15.66
C LEU A 705 -29.99 18.46 15.23
N LYS A 706 -30.67 17.72 16.09
CA LYS A 706 -32.04 17.27 15.86
C LYS A 706 -33.03 18.44 15.86
N HIS A 707 -32.83 19.43 16.70
CA HIS A 707 -33.70 20.63 16.79
C HIS A 707 -33.34 21.72 15.75
N ALA A 708 -32.07 21.79 15.30
CA ALA A 708 -31.65 22.76 14.29
C ALA A 708 -32.49 22.66 13.00
N SER A 709 -32.77 23.75 12.34
CA SER A 709 -33.42 23.76 11.03
C SER A 709 -32.45 23.33 9.92
N LEU A 710 -32.98 22.86 8.80
CA LEU A 710 -32.16 22.50 7.65
C LEU A 710 -31.42 23.72 7.07
N ALA A 711 -32.05 24.91 7.12
CA ALA A 711 -31.50 26.18 6.68
C ALA A 711 -30.28 26.59 7.54
N GLU A 712 -30.41 26.52 8.87
CA GLU A 712 -29.32 26.83 9.80
C GLU A 712 -28.10 25.90 9.56
N LEU A 713 -28.33 24.59 9.45
CA LEU A 713 -27.23 23.64 9.18
C LEU A 713 -26.58 23.89 7.80
N THR A 714 -27.36 24.25 6.79
CA THR A 714 -26.85 24.56 5.44
C THR A 714 -26.04 25.85 5.41
N ALA A 715 -26.31 26.79 6.30
CA ALA A 715 -25.55 28.03 6.42
C ALA A 715 -24.18 27.87 7.04
N LEU A 716 -23.87 26.69 7.66
CA LEU A 716 -22.59 26.43 8.24
C LEU A 716 -21.52 26.23 7.15
N PRO A 717 -20.31 26.76 7.34
CA PRO A 717 -19.19 26.53 6.41
C PRO A 717 -18.96 25.03 6.16
N SER A 718 -18.76 24.64 4.91
CA SER A 718 -18.52 23.26 4.48
C SER A 718 -19.67 22.26 4.74
N VAL A 719 -20.87 22.74 5.12
CA VAL A 719 -22.09 21.94 5.28
C VAL A 719 -23.07 22.32 4.18
N GLY A 720 -23.04 21.60 3.06
CA GLY A 720 -24.01 21.84 1.98
C GLY A 720 -25.38 21.18 2.25
N PRO A 721 -26.42 21.52 1.45
CA PRO A 721 -27.80 21.04 1.67
C PRO A 721 -27.93 19.51 1.78
N ARG A 722 -27.15 18.75 0.97
CA ARG A 722 -27.17 17.29 0.99
C ARG A 722 -26.65 16.72 2.31
N LEU A 723 -25.55 17.29 2.83
CA LEU A 723 -24.97 16.86 4.09
C LEU A 723 -25.87 17.27 5.27
N ALA A 724 -26.39 18.49 5.28
CA ALA A 724 -27.33 18.96 6.29
C ALA A 724 -28.56 18.04 6.39
N LYS A 725 -29.13 17.62 5.25
CA LYS A 725 -30.24 16.65 5.20
C LYS A 725 -29.81 15.30 5.81
N LYS A 726 -28.65 14.78 5.41
CA LYS A 726 -28.12 13.50 5.90
C LYS A 726 -27.87 13.54 7.42
N ILE A 727 -27.35 14.62 7.96
CA ILE A 727 -27.18 14.84 9.39
C ILE A 727 -28.55 14.77 10.09
N LYS A 728 -29.54 15.53 9.60
CA LYS A 728 -30.92 15.55 10.17
C LYS A 728 -31.56 14.16 10.20
N GLU A 729 -31.43 13.40 9.11
CA GLU A 729 -31.99 12.05 9.01
C GLU A 729 -31.32 11.09 10.01
N GLN A 730 -30.01 11.19 10.23
CA GLN A 730 -29.28 10.35 11.17
C GLN A 730 -29.63 10.64 12.65
N VAL A 731 -29.91 11.90 12.98
CA VAL A 731 -30.30 12.27 14.37
C VAL A 731 -31.80 12.15 14.61
N GLY A 732 -32.57 11.58 13.68
CA GLY A 732 -34.03 11.42 13.80
C GLY A 732 -34.79 12.74 13.70
N GLY A 733 -34.22 13.78 13.08
CA GLY A 733 -34.84 15.06 12.84
C GLY A 733 -35.79 15.03 11.63
N TYR A 734 -36.89 15.81 11.69
CA TYR A 734 -37.83 15.92 10.59
C TYR A 734 -37.31 16.91 9.52
N VAL A 735 -37.38 16.50 8.25
CA VAL A 735 -37.03 17.34 7.09
C VAL A 735 -38.29 17.63 6.29
N LYS A 736 -38.72 18.89 6.26
CA LYS A 736 -39.86 19.32 5.45
C LYS A 736 -39.50 19.28 3.96
N LYS A 737 -40.36 18.65 3.16
CA LYS A 737 -40.14 18.47 1.71
C LYS A 737 -39.95 19.81 0.99
N ASP A 738 -40.75 20.81 1.33
CA ASP A 738 -40.70 22.12 0.71
C ASP A 738 -39.40 22.87 1.04
N GLU A 739 -38.92 22.78 2.28
CA GLU A 739 -37.63 23.35 2.72
C GLU A 739 -36.48 22.75 1.95
N TRP A 740 -36.45 21.41 1.79
CA TRP A 740 -35.45 20.70 1.03
C TRP A 740 -35.46 21.12 -0.46
N GLU A 741 -36.62 21.20 -1.10
CA GLU A 741 -36.74 21.59 -2.52
C GLU A 741 -36.25 23.01 -2.75
N ASN A 742 -36.57 23.95 -1.86
CA ASN A 742 -36.15 25.35 -1.94
C ASN A 742 -34.60 25.47 -1.79
N LEU A 743 -34.02 24.83 -0.81
CA LEU A 743 -32.58 24.86 -0.60
C LEU A 743 -31.80 24.19 -1.76
N ARG A 744 -32.35 23.13 -2.34
CA ARG A 744 -31.78 22.48 -3.51
C ARG A 744 -31.80 23.36 -4.75
N ARG A 745 -32.86 24.14 -4.95
CA ARG A 745 -32.98 25.13 -6.06
C ARG A 745 -31.99 26.27 -5.87
N ALA A 746 -31.87 26.81 -4.67
CA ALA A 746 -30.93 27.88 -4.35
C ALA A 746 -29.48 27.45 -4.56
N SER A 747 -29.11 26.23 -4.13
CA SER A 747 -27.76 25.66 -4.33
C SER A 747 -27.42 25.43 -5.81
N LYS A 748 -28.39 24.99 -6.63
CA LYS A 748 -28.19 24.87 -8.08
C LYS A 748 -28.03 26.23 -8.78
N ALA A 749 -28.75 27.25 -8.33
CA ALA A 749 -28.61 28.60 -8.87
C ALA A 749 -27.26 29.26 -8.55
N SER A 750 -26.62 28.87 -7.42
CA SER A 750 -25.27 29.35 -7.07
C SER A 750 -24.13 28.59 -7.75
N GLU A 751 -24.39 27.38 -8.27
CA GLU A 751 -23.45 26.58 -9.04
C GLU A 751 -23.42 26.89 -10.55
N GLU A 752 -24.45 27.57 -11.09
CA GLU A 752 -24.45 28.08 -12.46
C GLU A 752 -23.48 29.27 -12.54
N PRO A 753 -22.45 29.25 -13.41
CA PRO A 753 -21.61 30.41 -13.62
C PRO A 753 -22.49 31.54 -14.11
N GLN A 754 -22.52 32.69 -13.40
CA GLN A 754 -23.11 33.92 -13.90
C GLN A 754 -22.50 34.21 -15.26
N GLN A 755 -23.21 33.89 -16.33
CA GLN A 755 -22.98 34.51 -17.63
C GLN A 755 -23.20 36.01 -17.46
N LYS A 756 -22.11 36.72 -17.17
CA LYS A 756 -22.09 38.17 -17.34
C LYS A 756 -22.40 38.42 -18.80
N GLY A 757 -23.54 39.05 -19.06
CA GLY A 757 -23.94 39.47 -20.37
C GLY A 757 -22.86 40.37 -20.97
N LEU A 758 -22.68 40.25 -22.28
CA LEU A 758 -21.68 40.94 -23.08
C LEU A 758 -21.85 42.47 -23.13
N PHE A 759 -22.66 43.09 -22.27
CA PHE A 759 -23.06 44.50 -22.30
C PHE A 759 -22.99 45.27 -20.98
N ASP A 760 -22.21 44.79 -19.99
CA ASP A 760 -21.91 45.58 -18.80
C ASP A 760 -20.45 46.03 -18.79
N PHE A 761 -20.16 47.10 -19.56
CA PHE A 761 -19.04 48.01 -19.43
C PHE A 761 -19.54 49.41 -19.26
#